data_c509f84c7625ff52fc67d404c20489dc
#
_entry.id   c509f84c7625ff52fc67d404c20489dc
#
_cell.length_a   1.000
_cell.length_b   1.000
_cell.length_c   1.000
_cell.angle_alpha   90.00
_cell.angle_beta   90.00
_cell.angle_gamma   90.00
#
_symmetry.space_group_name_H-M   'P 1'
#
loop_
_entity.id
_entity.type
_entity.pdbx_description
1 polymer ?
#
loop_
_entity_poly.entity_id
_entity_poly.type
_entity_poly.pdbx_seq_one_letter_code
_entity_poly.pdbx_strand_id
1 'polypeptide(L)'
;MIMGHCSCCAHTHECAPEKHIEKKESIFAEYWKVGLSFILLISGIIMNALELPFFREGYFSLIWYIVAYLPVGLPVMKEAWESIKDKDYFSEFTLMFVATLGAFYIGEYPEGVAVMLFYSVGELFQEKAVDKAKRNIGALLDVRPEEAAVVRDERVVIENPQNVKVGETIEIKTGGRVPLDGMMLNEVAAFNTAALTGESVPRSIRMGEEVLAGMIVTDKVIRIKVIRPFDKSALARILELVQNASERKAPAELFIRKFARVYTPIVIGLAVLIVLLPFIYSLITPQFLFTFNDWLYRALVFLVISCPCALVVSIPLGYFGGIGAASRLGILFKGGNYLDAVTKINTVVFDKTGTLTKGTFEVQSCNCESGVSEEELIRMIASVESSSTHPIAKAVVNYAGQRDIELSSVTDSKEYAGLGLEAAVNGIQVLAGNGRLLSKFQIEYPPELLSITDTIVVCAIGNKYAGYLLLSDSLKEDAKIAIQNLKALGIQNIQILSGDKQSIVSNFAEKLGISEAYGDLLPDGKVKHLEELRQHAENQVAFVGDGMNDAPVLALSNVGIAMGGLGSDAAIETADVVIQTDQPSKVAEAIKVGKLTRRIVWQNISLAFGVKLLVLILGAGGLATLWEAVFADVGVALIAIMNAVRIQKMIK
;
A
#
# COMPACT_ATOMS: atom_id res chain seq x y z
N MET A 1 8.92 20.60 -21.31
CA MET A 1 9.95 19.73 -20.76
C MET A 1 10.81 20.59 -19.83
N ILE A 2 10.36 20.87 -18.62
CA ILE A 2 11.14 21.57 -17.59
C ILE A 2 10.61 21.01 -16.26
N MET A 3 11.43 20.17 -15.61
CA MET A 3 11.20 19.70 -14.25
C MET A 3 11.50 20.85 -13.29
N GLY A 4 10.49 21.37 -12.62
CA GLY A 4 10.67 22.24 -11.47
C GLY A 4 10.90 21.37 -10.23
N HIS A 5 12.06 21.47 -9.63
CA HIS A 5 12.38 20.82 -8.36
C HIS A 5 11.59 21.46 -7.24
N CYS A 6 10.78 20.69 -6.54
CA CYS A 6 10.26 21.04 -5.24
C CYS A 6 11.29 20.60 -4.20
N SER A 7 11.71 21.46 -3.28
CA SER A 7 12.76 21.20 -2.28
C SER A 7 12.51 19.96 -1.42
N CYS A 8 11.26 19.53 -1.27
CA CYS A 8 10.91 18.25 -0.64
C CYS A 8 11.25 17.02 -1.49
N CYS A 9 11.72 17.19 -2.75
CA CYS A 9 12.06 16.11 -3.68
C CYS A 9 13.46 16.25 -4.28
N ALA A 10 14.31 17.17 -3.79
CA ALA A 10 15.62 17.49 -4.35
C ALA A 10 16.74 16.49 -4.00
N HIS A 11 16.41 15.30 -3.49
CA HIS A 11 17.39 14.22 -3.30
C HIS A 11 17.00 12.97 -4.11
N THR A 12 16.90 13.12 -5.43
CA THR A 12 17.01 12.00 -6.36
C THR A 12 18.25 12.19 -7.21
N HIS A 13 19.41 12.06 -6.60
CA HIS A 13 20.59 11.52 -7.26
C HIS A 13 20.54 10.00 -7.10
N GLU A 14 20.95 9.30 -8.18
CA GLU A 14 21.15 7.86 -8.25
C GLU A 14 21.60 7.30 -6.90
N CYS A 15 20.73 6.57 -6.22
CA CYS A 15 21.08 5.85 -5.02
C CYS A 15 21.90 4.61 -5.39
N ALA A 16 23.23 4.82 -5.56
CA ALA A 16 24.13 3.82 -5.04
C ALA A 16 23.85 3.68 -3.53
N PRO A 17 23.95 2.49 -2.92
CA PRO A 17 23.70 2.29 -1.51
C PRO A 17 24.81 2.94 -0.69
N GLU A 18 24.74 4.25 -0.51
CA GLU A 18 25.54 4.92 0.48
C GLU A 18 25.04 4.51 1.87
N LYS A 19 25.96 3.96 2.63
CA LYS A 19 25.83 3.71 4.05
C LYS A 19 25.35 4.99 4.73
N HIS A 20 24.03 5.07 5.00
CA HIS A 20 23.53 5.99 5.99
C HIS A 20 24.02 5.52 7.36
N ILE A 21 25.28 5.86 7.67
CA ILE A 21 25.71 6.03 9.04
C ILE A 21 24.88 7.22 9.54
N GLU A 22 23.77 6.96 10.23
CA GLU A 22 23.07 7.97 11.03
C GLU A 22 24.11 8.59 11.98
N LYS A 23 24.74 9.70 11.55
CA LYS A 23 25.25 10.64 12.52
C LYS A 23 24.02 11.10 13.30
N LYS A 24 23.87 10.64 14.54
CA LYS A 24 23.08 11.32 15.55
C LYS A 24 23.65 12.74 15.67
N GLU A 25 23.23 13.63 14.78
CA GLU A 25 23.44 15.06 15.00
C GLU A 25 22.73 15.37 16.31
N SER A 26 23.46 16.00 17.22
CA SER A 26 22.93 16.29 18.56
C SER A 26 21.67 17.14 18.33
N ILE A 27 20.59 16.87 19.07
CA ILE A 27 19.36 17.69 19.07
C ILE A 27 19.70 19.18 19.14
N PHE A 28 20.78 19.55 19.82
CA PHE A 28 21.29 20.89 19.91
C PHE A 28 21.74 21.47 18.56
N ALA A 29 22.35 20.67 17.66
CA ALA A 29 22.82 21.16 16.36
C ALA A 29 21.66 21.57 15.42
N GLU A 30 20.47 21.00 15.62
CA GLU A 30 19.28 21.26 14.82
C GLU A 30 18.49 22.48 15.28
N TYR A 31 18.42 22.70 16.62
CA TYR A 31 17.55 23.73 17.20
C TYR A 31 18.28 25.01 17.65
N TRP A 32 19.61 25.03 17.70
CA TRP A 32 20.35 26.16 18.24
C TRP A 32 20.11 27.47 17.46
N LYS A 33 19.94 27.39 16.13
CA LYS A 33 19.67 28.56 15.26
C LYS A 33 18.35 29.23 15.62
N VAL A 34 17.30 28.38 15.75
CA VAL A 34 15.96 28.82 16.15
C VAL A 34 15.96 29.37 17.56
N GLY A 35 16.62 28.67 18.51
CA GLY A 35 16.77 29.13 19.90
C GLY A 35 17.49 30.46 20.01
N LEU A 36 18.59 30.63 19.26
CA LEU A 36 19.36 31.89 19.25
C LEU A 36 18.51 33.05 18.70
N SER A 37 17.85 32.83 17.54
CA SER A 37 16.98 33.86 16.95
C SER A 37 15.83 34.23 17.89
N PHE A 38 15.21 33.24 18.57
CA PHE A 38 14.16 33.48 19.56
C PHE A 38 14.64 34.35 20.74
N ILE A 39 15.81 34.04 21.33
CA ILE A 39 16.39 34.80 22.45
C ILE A 39 16.69 36.22 22.00
N LEU A 40 17.28 36.41 20.81
CA LEU A 40 17.59 37.74 20.28
C LEU A 40 16.33 38.54 19.95
N LEU A 41 15.27 37.90 19.45
CA LEU A 41 13.99 38.54 19.18
C LEU A 41 13.34 39.03 20.49
N ILE A 42 13.21 38.13 21.47
CA ILE A 42 12.60 38.49 22.77
C ILE A 42 13.39 39.59 23.48
N SER A 43 14.72 39.49 23.50
CA SER A 43 15.55 40.54 24.11
C SER A 43 15.39 41.88 23.38
N GLY A 44 15.31 41.93 22.05
CA GLY A 44 15.03 43.12 21.27
C GLY A 44 13.65 43.73 21.59
N ILE A 45 12.61 42.89 21.71
CA ILE A 45 11.26 43.34 22.10
C ILE A 45 11.29 43.95 23.52
N ILE A 46 11.98 43.31 24.48
CA ILE A 46 12.10 43.79 25.85
C ILE A 46 12.86 45.13 25.86
N MET A 47 13.99 45.26 25.13
CA MET A 47 14.74 46.50 25.04
C MET A 47 13.91 47.64 24.44
N ASN A 48 13.09 47.34 23.43
CA ASN A 48 12.17 48.32 22.85
C ASN A 48 11.07 48.72 23.83
N ALA A 49 10.49 47.75 24.57
CA ALA A 49 9.44 47.97 25.54
C ALA A 49 9.93 48.77 26.78
N LEU A 50 11.22 48.62 27.14
CA LEU A 50 11.88 49.39 28.21
C LEU A 50 12.32 50.77 27.74
N GLU A 51 12.04 51.17 26.50
CA GLU A 51 12.38 52.45 25.88
C GLU A 51 13.87 52.87 26.09
N LEU A 52 14.79 51.89 25.97
CA LEU A 52 16.20 52.15 26.16
C LEU A 52 16.73 53.14 25.11
N PRO A 53 17.34 54.29 25.49
CA PRO A 53 17.70 55.34 24.54
C PRO A 53 18.62 54.86 23.41
N PHE A 54 19.63 54.04 23.75
CA PHE A 54 20.58 53.49 22.76
C PHE A 54 19.94 52.52 21.75
N PHE A 55 18.79 51.92 22.09
CA PHE A 55 18.08 50.99 21.21
C PHE A 55 17.12 51.71 20.27
N ARG A 56 16.57 52.86 20.73
CA ARG A 56 15.57 53.63 20.00
C ARG A 56 16.19 54.65 19.05
N GLU A 57 17.41 55.18 19.40
CA GLU A 57 18.13 56.17 18.61
C GLU A 57 19.17 55.48 17.71
N GLY A 58 19.09 55.73 16.39
CA GLY A 58 20.07 55.25 15.40
C GLY A 58 19.81 53.90 14.81
N TYR A 59 20.84 53.28 14.21
CA TYR A 59 20.76 52.00 13.49
C TYR A 59 20.90 50.79 14.39
N PHE A 60 20.98 50.93 15.72
CA PHE A 60 21.26 49.83 16.61
C PHE A 60 20.13 48.76 16.61
N SER A 61 18.88 49.20 16.66
CA SER A 61 17.72 48.28 16.56
C SER A 61 17.72 47.52 15.24
N LEU A 62 17.96 48.20 14.12
CA LEU A 62 18.06 47.54 12.81
C LEU A 62 19.15 46.49 12.80
N ILE A 63 20.36 46.81 13.25
CA ILE A 63 21.49 45.86 13.31
C ILE A 63 21.15 44.69 14.23
N TRP A 64 20.53 44.94 15.39
CA TRP A 64 20.12 43.89 16.32
C TRP A 64 19.17 42.90 15.70
N TYR A 65 18.11 43.37 15.03
CA TYR A 65 17.12 42.50 14.39
C TYR A 65 17.66 41.84 13.13
N ILE A 66 18.62 42.44 12.43
CA ILE A 66 19.35 41.72 11.34
C ILE A 66 20.13 40.55 11.92
N VAL A 67 20.85 40.74 13.06
CA VAL A 67 21.58 39.64 13.71
C VAL A 67 20.61 38.55 14.21
N ALA A 68 19.44 38.93 14.72
CA ALA A 68 18.39 37.98 15.12
C ALA A 68 17.77 37.22 13.92
N TYR A 69 17.68 37.87 12.75
CA TYR A 69 17.13 37.29 11.51
C TYR A 69 18.08 36.28 10.88
N LEU A 70 19.40 36.53 10.87
CA LEU A 70 20.36 35.73 10.10
C LEU A 70 20.32 34.22 10.38
N PRO A 71 20.23 33.73 11.65
CA PRO A 71 20.26 32.28 11.92
C PRO A 71 19.13 31.53 11.27
N VAL A 72 17.93 32.13 11.15
CA VAL A 72 16.72 31.52 10.58
C VAL A 72 16.44 31.97 9.14
N GLY A 73 16.87 33.18 8.77
CA GLY A 73 16.64 33.77 7.46
C GLY A 73 17.63 33.30 6.38
N LEU A 74 18.90 33.07 6.73
CA LEU A 74 19.93 32.67 5.77
C LEU A 74 19.58 31.35 5.02
N PRO A 75 19.09 30.29 5.67
CA PRO A 75 18.66 29.07 4.97
C PRO A 75 17.58 29.37 3.93
N VAL A 76 16.53 30.11 4.34
CA VAL A 76 15.40 30.47 3.46
C VAL A 76 15.84 31.37 2.31
N MET A 77 16.75 32.30 2.54
CA MET A 77 17.36 33.14 1.49
C MET A 77 18.11 32.29 0.45
N LYS A 78 18.83 31.26 0.89
CA LYS A 78 19.56 30.35 0.01
C LYS A 78 18.60 29.57 -0.86
N GLU A 79 17.54 28.99 -0.28
CA GLU A 79 16.49 28.26 -1.01
C GLU A 79 15.74 29.19 -1.99
N ALA A 80 15.43 30.43 -1.58
CA ALA A 80 14.84 31.43 -2.45
C ALA A 80 15.74 31.74 -3.67
N TRP A 81 17.05 31.86 -3.44
CA TRP A 81 18.03 32.10 -4.49
C TRP A 81 18.17 30.93 -5.45
N GLU A 82 18.17 29.70 -4.94
CA GLU A 82 18.17 28.49 -5.74
C GLU A 82 16.88 28.36 -6.58
N SER A 83 15.71 28.62 -5.99
CA SER A 83 14.42 28.65 -6.69
C SER A 83 14.41 29.68 -7.84
N ILE A 84 14.97 30.87 -7.63
CA ILE A 84 15.11 31.90 -8.66
C ILE A 84 16.00 31.42 -9.81
N LYS A 85 17.12 30.76 -9.53
CA LYS A 85 18.01 30.17 -10.54
C LYS A 85 17.31 29.13 -11.40
N ASP A 86 16.45 28.31 -10.75
CA ASP A 86 15.64 27.27 -11.41
C ASP A 86 14.41 27.85 -12.13
N LYS A 87 14.29 29.18 -12.21
CA LYS A 87 13.17 29.92 -12.84
C LYS A 87 11.82 29.70 -12.13
N ASP A 88 11.83 29.25 -10.89
CA ASP A 88 10.65 29.20 -10.03
C ASP A 88 10.58 30.46 -9.16
N TYR A 89 10.23 31.58 -9.82
CA TYR A 89 10.17 32.91 -9.20
C TYR A 89 9.07 33.04 -8.14
N PHE A 90 8.12 32.11 -8.13
CA PHE A 90 6.92 32.15 -7.28
C PHE A 90 6.94 31.08 -6.20
N SER A 91 8.14 30.66 -5.78
CA SER A 91 8.29 29.70 -4.68
C SER A 91 7.88 30.34 -3.34
N GLU A 92 7.50 29.50 -2.40
CA GLU A 92 7.19 29.91 -1.02
C GLU A 92 8.36 30.63 -0.35
N PHE A 93 9.59 30.18 -0.61
CA PHE A 93 10.83 30.81 -0.08
C PHE A 93 10.99 32.22 -0.61
N THR A 94 10.73 32.47 -1.90
CA THR A 94 10.79 33.79 -2.52
C THR A 94 9.75 34.72 -1.92
N LEU A 95 8.51 34.25 -1.72
CA LEU A 95 7.44 35.05 -1.10
C LEU A 95 7.78 35.45 0.33
N MET A 96 8.26 34.49 1.15
CA MET A 96 8.66 34.73 2.54
C MET A 96 9.83 35.71 2.62
N PHE A 97 10.83 35.56 1.74
CA PHE A 97 11.96 36.46 1.65
C PHE A 97 11.53 37.88 1.31
N VAL A 98 10.70 38.06 0.27
CA VAL A 98 10.18 39.38 -0.14
C VAL A 98 9.35 40.01 0.97
N ALA A 99 8.48 39.23 1.64
CA ALA A 99 7.66 39.74 2.73
C ALA A 99 8.48 40.23 3.92
N THR A 100 9.51 39.48 4.31
CA THR A 100 10.39 39.88 5.44
C THR A 100 11.27 41.06 5.08
N LEU A 101 11.79 41.15 3.84
CA LEU A 101 12.49 42.37 3.37
C LEU A 101 11.57 43.59 3.41
N GLY A 102 10.30 43.42 2.97
CA GLY A 102 9.32 44.48 3.07
C GLY A 102 9.03 44.93 4.50
N ALA A 103 8.94 43.99 5.45
CA ALA A 103 8.79 44.32 6.89
C ALA A 103 9.98 45.12 7.41
N PHE A 104 11.21 44.75 7.03
CA PHE A 104 12.42 45.55 7.38
C PHE A 104 12.39 46.92 6.72
N TYR A 105 11.92 47.06 5.48
CA TYR A 105 11.80 48.32 4.76
C TYR A 105 10.87 49.32 5.46
N ILE A 106 9.71 48.85 5.94
CA ILE A 106 8.71 49.70 6.62
C ILE A 106 9.03 49.96 8.09
N GLY A 107 10.10 49.34 8.63
CA GLY A 107 10.52 49.51 10.00
C GLY A 107 9.96 48.53 11.02
N GLU A 108 9.16 47.53 10.57
CA GLU A 108 8.58 46.50 11.42
C GLU A 108 9.57 45.34 11.60
N TYR A 109 10.75 45.64 12.13
CA TYR A 109 11.88 44.70 12.29
C TYR A 109 11.52 43.46 13.14
N PRO A 110 10.85 43.61 14.32
CA PRO A 110 10.45 42.45 15.13
C PRO A 110 9.55 41.47 14.37
N GLU A 111 8.63 42.00 13.58
CA GLU A 111 7.71 41.19 12.80
C GLU A 111 8.43 40.41 11.69
N GLY A 112 9.37 41.06 10.99
CA GLY A 112 10.17 40.38 9.97
C GLY A 112 10.98 39.21 10.52
N VAL A 113 11.58 39.36 11.73
CA VAL A 113 12.26 38.26 12.41
C VAL A 113 11.32 37.19 12.88
N ALA A 114 10.17 37.57 13.43
CA ALA A 114 9.17 36.63 13.94
C ALA A 114 8.57 35.74 12.83
N VAL A 115 8.24 36.34 11.69
CA VAL A 115 7.75 35.59 10.52
C VAL A 115 8.72 34.47 10.14
N MET A 116 10.01 34.82 10.01
CA MET A 116 11.04 33.84 9.64
C MET A 116 11.28 32.79 10.71
N LEU A 117 11.23 33.21 11.99
CA LEU A 117 11.37 32.31 13.13
C LEU A 117 10.21 31.28 13.18
N PHE A 118 8.97 31.74 13.11
CA PHE A 118 7.83 30.86 13.14
C PHE A 118 7.78 29.95 11.91
N TYR A 119 8.15 30.44 10.73
CA TYR A 119 8.31 29.63 9.54
C TYR A 119 9.33 28.51 9.78
N SER A 120 10.54 28.83 10.27
CA SER A 120 11.57 27.82 10.53
C SER A 120 11.16 26.81 11.60
N VAL A 121 10.45 27.24 12.65
CA VAL A 121 9.85 26.34 13.65
C VAL A 121 8.85 25.39 13.00
N GLY A 122 7.97 25.95 12.15
CA GLY A 122 6.98 25.16 11.41
C GLY A 122 7.62 24.10 10.51
N GLU A 123 8.65 24.48 9.78
CA GLU A 123 9.41 23.59 8.89
C GLU A 123 10.07 22.45 9.66
N LEU A 124 10.74 22.72 10.78
CA LEU A 124 11.32 21.69 11.66
C LEU A 124 10.28 20.69 12.16
N PHE A 125 9.10 21.16 12.55
CA PHE A 125 8.00 20.26 12.96
C PHE A 125 7.48 19.43 11.80
N GLN A 126 7.38 20.01 10.61
CA GLN A 126 6.94 19.32 9.40
C GLN A 126 7.93 18.22 9.00
N GLU A 127 9.23 18.52 8.93
CA GLU A 127 10.28 17.55 8.63
C GLU A 127 10.23 16.37 9.60
N LYS A 128 10.16 16.62 10.90
CA LYS A 128 10.04 15.54 11.90
C LYS A 128 8.79 14.70 11.79
N ALA A 129 7.68 15.34 11.47
CA ALA A 129 6.42 14.60 11.26
C ALA A 129 6.50 13.72 10.01
N VAL A 130 7.05 14.22 8.92
CA VAL A 130 7.29 13.48 7.68
C VAL A 130 8.27 12.33 7.92
N ASP A 131 9.37 12.57 8.61
CA ASP A 131 10.37 11.57 8.96
C ASP A 131 9.81 10.48 9.87
N LYS A 132 9.00 10.87 10.86
CA LYS A 132 8.31 9.92 11.72
C LYS A 132 7.32 9.06 10.93
N ALA A 133 6.59 9.64 9.97
CA ALA A 133 5.69 8.90 9.11
C ALA A 133 6.45 7.96 8.17
N LYS A 134 7.54 8.42 7.57
CA LYS A 134 8.44 7.60 6.75
C LYS A 134 9.08 6.48 7.58
N ARG A 135 9.54 6.76 8.80
CA ARG A 135 10.09 5.73 9.72
C ARG A 135 9.05 4.71 10.15
N ASN A 136 7.80 5.06 10.33
CA ASN A 136 6.73 4.09 10.62
C ASN A 136 6.46 3.15 9.43
N ILE A 137 6.71 3.60 8.20
CA ILE A 137 6.77 2.74 7.01
C ILE A 137 8.09 1.98 7.00
N GLY A 138 9.19 2.63 7.36
CA GLY A 138 10.54 2.06 7.50
C GLY A 138 10.65 1.02 8.63
N ALA A 139 9.82 1.06 9.67
CA ALA A 139 9.77 0.00 10.68
C ALA A 139 9.28 -1.35 10.12
N LEU A 140 8.60 -1.33 8.97
CA LEU A 140 8.41 -2.52 8.12
C LEU A 140 9.73 -2.89 7.39
N LEU A 141 10.67 -1.94 7.26
CA LEU A 141 11.99 -2.09 6.65
C LEU A 141 13.06 -2.59 7.66
N ASP A 142 12.89 -2.29 8.96
CA ASP A 142 13.71 -2.82 10.07
C ASP A 142 13.56 -4.35 10.25
N VAL A 143 12.72 -4.97 9.41
CA VAL A 143 12.57 -6.41 9.31
C VAL A 143 13.76 -7.08 8.60
N ARG A 144 14.68 -6.28 8.02
CA ARG A 144 15.80 -6.80 7.21
C ARG A 144 16.91 -7.40 8.10
N PRO A 145 17.15 -8.72 8.05
CA PRO A 145 18.28 -9.33 8.73
C PRO A 145 19.60 -8.84 8.10
N GLU A 146 20.53 -8.42 8.94
CA GLU A 146 21.87 -7.99 8.51
C GLU A 146 22.84 -9.15 8.36
N GLU A 147 22.50 -10.31 8.94
CA GLU A 147 23.36 -11.49 9.01
C GLU A 147 22.57 -12.76 8.64
N ALA A 148 23.24 -13.68 7.95
CA ALA A 148 22.78 -15.04 7.67
C ALA A 148 23.81 -16.05 8.19
N ALA A 149 23.34 -17.06 8.92
CA ALA A 149 24.17 -18.16 9.40
C ALA A 149 24.21 -19.28 8.34
N VAL A 150 25.24 -19.27 7.49
CA VAL A 150 25.40 -20.22 6.39
C VAL A 150 26.13 -21.46 6.86
N VAL A 151 25.60 -22.64 6.54
CA VAL A 151 26.22 -23.94 6.89
C VAL A 151 27.12 -24.39 5.74
N ARG A 152 28.45 -24.35 5.94
CA ARG A 152 29.46 -24.86 5.00
C ARG A 152 30.38 -25.86 5.74
N ASP A 153 30.57 -27.02 5.18
CA ASP A 153 31.42 -28.07 5.74
C ASP A 153 31.12 -28.35 7.24
N GLU A 154 29.83 -28.47 7.58
CA GLU A 154 29.30 -28.66 8.95
C GLU A 154 29.59 -27.50 9.93
N ARG A 155 30.17 -26.41 9.48
CA ARG A 155 30.41 -25.21 10.28
C ARG A 155 29.43 -24.10 9.91
N VAL A 156 28.99 -23.41 10.92
CA VAL A 156 28.12 -22.22 10.73
C VAL A 156 29.02 -20.98 10.58
N VAL A 157 28.92 -20.32 9.43
CA VAL A 157 29.63 -19.08 9.12
C VAL A 157 28.60 -17.96 9.02
N ILE A 158 28.84 -16.85 9.71
CA ILE A 158 27.97 -15.66 9.63
C ILE A 158 28.42 -14.81 8.45
N GLU A 159 27.52 -14.55 7.53
CA GLU A 159 27.76 -13.77 6.32
C GLU A 159 26.64 -12.75 6.09
N ASN A 160 26.92 -11.72 5.29
CA ASN A 160 25.89 -10.82 4.82
C ASN A 160 24.94 -11.58 3.88
N PRO A 161 23.61 -11.48 4.03
CA PRO A 161 22.64 -12.18 3.18
C PRO A 161 22.82 -11.94 1.66
N GLN A 162 23.40 -10.80 1.28
CA GLN A 162 23.71 -10.48 -0.13
C GLN A 162 24.77 -11.39 -0.75
N ASN A 163 25.63 -11.99 0.08
CA ASN A 163 26.72 -12.85 -0.39
C ASN A 163 26.34 -14.33 -0.43
N VAL A 164 25.17 -14.70 0.11
CA VAL A 164 24.68 -16.08 0.15
C VAL A 164 24.14 -16.48 -1.21
N LYS A 165 24.60 -17.64 -1.70
CA LYS A 165 24.23 -18.12 -3.04
C LYS A 165 23.01 -19.04 -2.97
N VAL A 166 22.26 -19.06 -4.08
CA VAL A 166 21.17 -20.03 -4.25
C VAL A 166 21.72 -21.46 -4.15
N GLY A 167 21.03 -22.30 -3.39
CA GLY A 167 21.43 -23.69 -3.11
C GLY A 167 22.21 -23.88 -1.83
N GLU A 168 22.74 -22.84 -1.19
CA GLU A 168 23.36 -22.91 0.12
C GLU A 168 22.32 -23.17 1.22
N THR A 169 22.76 -23.78 2.31
CA THR A 169 21.90 -24.03 3.47
C THR A 169 22.17 -22.98 4.54
N ILE A 170 21.11 -22.39 5.08
CA ILE A 170 21.21 -21.47 6.20
C ILE A 170 20.48 -22.02 7.42
N GLU A 171 21.00 -21.72 8.60
CA GLU A 171 20.45 -22.12 9.88
C GLU A 171 19.85 -20.90 10.58
N ILE A 172 18.62 -21.03 11.07
CA ILE A 172 17.90 -19.96 11.76
C ILE A 172 17.53 -20.45 13.16
N LYS A 173 17.92 -19.69 14.17
CA LYS A 173 17.63 -19.97 15.58
C LYS A 173 16.20 -19.59 15.95
N THR A 174 15.65 -20.18 16.99
CA THR A 174 14.36 -19.79 17.57
C THR A 174 14.35 -18.29 17.92
N GLY A 175 13.29 -17.60 17.54
CA GLY A 175 13.20 -16.13 17.62
C GLY A 175 13.97 -15.39 16.54
N GLY A 176 14.78 -16.09 15.74
CA GLY A 176 15.50 -15.52 14.60
C GLY A 176 14.60 -15.27 13.40
N ARG A 177 14.95 -14.23 12.61
CA ARG A 177 14.29 -13.93 11.34
C ARG A 177 14.96 -14.67 10.20
N VAL A 178 14.16 -15.14 9.27
CA VAL A 178 14.61 -15.78 8.04
C VAL A 178 15.23 -14.69 7.13
N PRO A 179 16.53 -14.82 6.77
CA PRO A 179 17.22 -13.79 5.99
C PRO A 179 16.99 -13.88 4.48
N LEU A 180 16.64 -15.06 3.97
CA LEU A 180 16.48 -15.35 2.53
C LEU A 180 15.35 -16.34 2.31
N ASP A 181 14.72 -16.30 1.13
CA ASP A 181 13.72 -17.30 0.76
C ASP A 181 14.38 -18.67 0.56
N GLY A 182 13.75 -19.71 1.10
CA GLY A 182 14.31 -21.06 1.03
C GLY A 182 13.28 -22.17 1.19
N MET A 183 13.69 -23.39 0.88
CA MET A 183 12.89 -24.62 1.11
C MET A 183 13.21 -25.19 2.47
N MET A 184 12.18 -25.51 3.23
CA MET A 184 12.29 -26.13 4.57
C MET A 184 12.96 -27.51 4.49
N LEU A 185 13.99 -27.72 5.31
CA LEU A 185 14.68 -29.01 5.39
C LEU A 185 14.26 -29.83 6.62
N ASN A 186 13.65 -29.22 7.62
CA ASN A 186 13.14 -29.88 8.82
C ASN A 186 11.70 -30.39 8.59
N GLU A 187 11.27 -31.41 9.33
CA GLU A 187 9.95 -32.03 9.18
C GLU A 187 8.79 -31.02 9.27
N VAL A 188 8.77 -30.21 10.33
CA VAL A 188 7.78 -29.15 10.55
C VAL A 188 8.32 -28.10 11.50
N ALA A 189 8.00 -26.82 11.32
CA ALA A 189 8.28 -25.76 12.29
C ALA A 189 7.19 -24.68 12.23
N ALA A 190 7.04 -23.94 13.34
CA ALA A 190 6.09 -22.84 13.45
C ALA A 190 6.76 -21.49 13.22
N PHE A 191 6.08 -20.62 12.47
CA PHE A 191 6.57 -19.30 12.08
C PHE A 191 5.55 -18.21 12.40
N ASN A 192 6.02 -17.13 12.97
CA ASN A 192 5.25 -15.90 13.03
C ASN A 192 5.42 -15.13 11.71
N THR A 193 4.34 -14.97 10.99
CA THR A 193 4.28 -14.32 9.68
C THR A 193 3.75 -12.89 9.75
N ALA A 194 3.41 -12.39 10.94
CA ALA A 194 2.72 -11.10 11.14
C ALA A 194 3.43 -9.91 10.49
N ALA A 195 4.76 -9.94 10.42
CA ALA A 195 5.54 -8.88 9.77
C ALA A 195 5.37 -8.83 8.25
N LEU A 196 5.02 -9.95 7.61
CA LEU A 196 4.83 -10.06 6.16
C LEU A 196 3.35 -10.03 5.78
N THR A 197 2.53 -10.81 6.47
CA THR A 197 1.13 -11.02 6.11
C THR A 197 0.14 -10.23 6.97
N GLY A 198 0.57 -9.66 8.09
CA GLY A 198 -0.31 -9.04 9.08
C GLY A 198 -1.10 -10.04 9.93
N GLU A 199 -0.91 -11.35 9.75
CA GLU A 199 -1.60 -12.40 10.51
C GLU A 199 -0.90 -12.65 11.85
N SER A 200 -1.67 -12.59 12.94
CA SER A 200 -1.13 -12.83 14.30
C SER A 200 -1.00 -14.31 14.66
N VAL A 201 -1.62 -15.20 13.88
CA VAL A 201 -1.60 -16.65 14.15
C VAL A 201 -0.34 -17.27 13.53
N PRO A 202 0.49 -18.01 14.31
CA PRO A 202 1.64 -18.69 13.75
C PRO A 202 1.27 -19.73 12.69
N ARG A 203 2.01 -19.76 11.58
CA ARG A 203 1.85 -20.74 10.51
C ARG A 203 2.83 -21.88 10.66
N SER A 204 2.36 -23.13 10.57
CA SER A 204 3.22 -24.29 10.51
C SER A 204 3.65 -24.59 9.07
N ILE A 205 4.95 -24.74 8.85
CA ILE A 205 5.56 -25.05 7.55
C ILE A 205 6.25 -26.42 7.63
N ARG A 206 6.02 -27.27 6.64
CA ARG A 206 6.53 -28.63 6.57
C ARG A 206 7.75 -28.73 5.66
N MET A 207 8.46 -29.85 5.77
CA MET A 207 9.59 -30.17 4.88
C MET A 207 9.18 -30.07 3.41
N GLY A 208 10.01 -29.39 2.61
CA GLY A 208 9.73 -29.18 1.19
C GLY A 208 8.76 -28.05 0.88
N GLU A 209 8.25 -27.34 1.89
CA GLU A 209 7.47 -26.10 1.69
C GLU A 209 8.38 -24.86 1.72
N GLU A 210 7.92 -23.79 1.08
CA GLU A 210 8.67 -22.55 0.97
C GLU A 210 8.58 -21.72 2.26
N VAL A 211 9.74 -21.27 2.74
CA VAL A 211 9.91 -20.35 3.86
C VAL A 211 10.38 -19.00 3.30
N LEU A 212 9.68 -17.92 3.62
CA LEU A 212 9.94 -16.60 3.07
C LEU A 212 10.84 -15.75 3.99
N ALA A 213 11.69 -14.94 3.41
CA ALA A 213 12.49 -13.96 4.12
C ALA A 213 11.59 -13.01 4.92
N GLY A 214 11.98 -12.71 6.17
CA GLY A 214 11.21 -11.87 7.09
C GLY A 214 10.33 -12.62 8.07
N MET A 215 10.00 -13.90 7.86
CA MET A 215 9.31 -14.75 8.84
C MET A 215 10.17 -14.94 10.10
N ILE A 216 9.54 -15.10 11.26
CA ILE A 216 10.25 -15.33 12.53
C ILE A 216 9.98 -16.78 12.99
N VAL A 217 11.01 -17.53 13.24
CA VAL A 217 10.92 -18.91 13.76
C VAL A 217 10.50 -18.88 15.23
N THR A 218 9.48 -19.65 15.64
CA THR A 218 8.92 -19.55 16.99
C THR A 218 9.24 -20.74 17.90
N ASP A 219 9.47 -21.92 17.34
CA ASP A 219 9.52 -23.17 18.14
C ASP A 219 10.91 -23.81 18.27
N LYS A 220 11.67 -23.91 17.18
CA LYS A 220 12.95 -24.64 17.16
C LYS A 220 13.93 -24.08 16.13
N VAL A 221 15.20 -24.50 16.23
CA VAL A 221 16.21 -24.19 15.20
C VAL A 221 15.85 -24.90 13.90
N ILE A 222 15.89 -24.19 12.80
CA ILE A 222 15.58 -24.72 11.49
C ILE A 222 16.73 -24.56 10.51
N ARG A 223 16.71 -25.38 9.46
CA ARG A 223 17.58 -25.25 8.29
C ARG A 223 16.72 -25.13 7.05
N ILE A 224 17.07 -24.20 6.18
CA ILE A 224 16.43 -24.02 4.89
C ILE A 224 17.49 -23.97 3.79
N LYS A 225 17.13 -24.46 2.60
CA LYS A 225 17.96 -24.38 1.41
C LYS A 225 17.53 -23.15 0.61
N VAL A 226 18.45 -22.21 0.40
CA VAL A 226 18.17 -20.95 -0.31
C VAL A 226 17.72 -21.20 -1.75
N ILE A 227 16.60 -20.63 -2.15
CA ILE A 227 16.00 -20.77 -3.49
C ILE A 227 16.06 -19.51 -4.34
N ARG A 228 16.18 -18.34 -3.71
CA ARG A 228 16.28 -17.04 -4.41
C ARG A 228 17.41 -16.20 -3.84
N PRO A 229 18.08 -15.38 -4.68
CA PRO A 229 19.08 -14.42 -4.20
C PRO A 229 18.40 -13.31 -3.39
N PHE A 230 19.16 -12.61 -2.59
CA PHE A 230 18.68 -11.62 -1.63
C PHE A 230 17.84 -10.49 -2.24
N ASP A 231 18.26 -9.96 -3.39
CA ASP A 231 17.58 -8.90 -4.14
C ASP A 231 16.22 -9.33 -4.72
N LYS A 232 16.01 -10.64 -4.90
CA LYS A 232 14.75 -11.23 -5.37
C LYS A 232 13.94 -11.91 -4.25
N SER A 233 14.33 -11.75 -2.99
CA SER A 233 13.58 -12.29 -1.86
C SER A 233 12.21 -11.61 -1.70
N ALA A 234 11.25 -12.30 -1.10
CA ALA A 234 9.92 -11.77 -0.79
C ALA A 234 10.00 -10.43 -0.05
N LEU A 235 10.90 -10.34 0.94
CA LEU A 235 11.13 -9.11 1.69
C LEU A 235 11.67 -7.99 0.82
N ALA A 236 12.67 -8.25 -0.04
CA ALA A 236 13.23 -7.23 -0.92
C ALA A 236 12.16 -6.64 -1.87
N ARG A 237 11.27 -7.48 -2.41
CA ARG A 237 10.16 -7.05 -3.26
C ARG A 237 9.13 -6.20 -2.52
N ILE A 238 8.76 -6.58 -1.30
CA ILE A 238 7.86 -5.76 -0.47
C ILE A 238 8.46 -4.37 -0.26
N LEU A 239 9.75 -4.30 0.05
CA LEU A 239 10.47 -3.05 0.25
C LEU A 239 10.47 -2.18 -1.01
N GLU A 240 10.76 -2.78 -2.16
CA GLU A 240 10.73 -2.11 -3.46
C GLU A 240 9.34 -1.59 -3.80
N LEU A 241 8.28 -2.39 -3.61
CA LEU A 241 6.90 -1.98 -3.84
C LEU A 241 6.50 -0.79 -2.98
N VAL A 242 6.88 -0.79 -1.70
CA VAL A 242 6.58 0.30 -0.76
C VAL A 242 7.38 1.56 -1.11
N GLN A 243 8.64 1.45 -1.51
CA GLN A 243 9.46 2.56 -1.96
C GLN A 243 8.91 3.17 -3.26
N ASN A 244 8.66 2.35 -4.27
CA ASN A 244 8.14 2.78 -5.57
C ASN A 244 6.71 3.35 -5.46
N ALA A 245 5.91 2.90 -4.47
CA ALA A 245 4.59 3.46 -4.20
C ALA A 245 4.64 4.96 -3.86
N SER A 246 5.75 5.43 -3.30
CA SER A 246 5.97 6.84 -2.99
C SER A 246 6.17 7.71 -4.21
N GLU A 247 6.60 7.15 -5.33
CA GLU A 247 6.89 7.90 -6.58
C GLU A 247 5.62 8.15 -7.41
N ARG A 248 4.62 7.27 -7.33
CA ARG A 248 3.36 7.38 -8.08
C ARG A 248 2.36 8.25 -7.31
N LYS A 249 2.40 9.55 -7.62
CA LYS A 249 1.64 10.60 -6.90
C LYS A 249 0.14 10.48 -7.09
N ALA A 250 -0.58 10.69 -6.01
CA ALA A 250 -2.04 10.75 -6.02
C ALA A 250 -2.57 11.96 -6.82
N PRO A 251 -3.79 11.87 -7.41
CA PRO A 251 -4.42 12.98 -8.12
C PRO A 251 -4.51 14.26 -7.28
N ALA A 252 -4.74 14.16 -5.97
CA ALA A 252 -4.78 15.30 -5.08
C ALA A 252 -3.41 16.01 -4.96
N GLU A 253 -2.30 15.26 -4.95
CA GLU A 253 -0.94 15.86 -4.97
C GLU A 253 -0.66 16.57 -6.29
N LEU A 254 -1.07 15.98 -7.41
CA LEU A 254 -0.93 16.60 -8.72
C LEU A 254 -1.78 17.86 -8.85
N PHE A 255 -3.00 17.85 -8.26
CA PHE A 255 -3.88 18.99 -8.21
C PHE A 255 -3.24 20.15 -7.44
N ILE A 256 -2.70 19.90 -6.23
CA ILE A 256 -2.06 20.95 -5.43
C ILE A 256 -0.88 21.59 -6.15
N ARG A 257 -0.05 20.80 -6.86
CA ARG A 257 1.05 21.35 -7.65
C ARG A 257 0.57 22.26 -8.79
N LYS A 258 -0.50 21.84 -9.51
CA LYS A 258 -1.12 22.67 -10.55
C LYS A 258 -1.76 23.92 -9.96
N PHE A 259 -2.45 23.76 -8.83
CA PHE A 259 -3.08 24.85 -8.10
C PHE A 259 -2.04 25.90 -7.65
N ALA A 260 -0.95 25.48 -6.99
CA ALA A 260 0.09 26.40 -6.54
C ALA A 260 0.67 27.23 -7.69
N ARG A 261 0.92 26.63 -8.86
CA ARG A 261 1.46 27.32 -10.04
C ARG A 261 0.53 28.43 -10.58
N VAL A 262 -0.78 28.29 -10.41
CA VAL A 262 -1.77 29.30 -10.85
C VAL A 262 -2.10 30.27 -9.72
N TYR A 263 -2.25 29.74 -8.52
CA TYR A 263 -2.65 30.50 -7.32
C TYR A 263 -1.61 31.54 -6.94
N THR A 264 -0.32 31.21 -6.92
CA THR A 264 0.72 32.13 -6.45
C THR A 264 0.85 33.41 -7.28
N PRO A 265 0.88 33.37 -8.64
CA PRO A 265 0.84 34.59 -9.45
C PRO A 265 -0.41 35.44 -9.22
N ILE A 266 -1.58 34.81 -9.03
CA ILE A 266 -2.84 35.53 -8.75
C ILE A 266 -2.73 36.28 -7.43
N VAL A 267 -2.20 35.63 -6.39
CA VAL A 267 -2.02 36.24 -5.08
C VAL A 267 -1.07 37.44 -5.15
N ILE A 268 0.05 37.31 -5.84
CA ILE A 268 0.99 38.41 -6.03
C ILE A 268 0.29 39.59 -6.76
N GLY A 269 -0.48 39.31 -7.81
CA GLY A 269 -1.26 40.29 -8.49
C GLY A 269 -2.26 41.01 -7.57
N LEU A 270 -2.95 40.26 -6.70
CA LEU A 270 -3.86 40.83 -5.69
C LEU A 270 -3.12 41.66 -4.66
N ALA A 271 -1.94 41.22 -4.18
CA ALA A 271 -1.11 41.99 -3.26
C ALA A 271 -0.69 43.35 -3.86
N VAL A 272 -0.30 43.35 -5.13
CA VAL A 272 -0.02 44.60 -5.86
C VAL A 272 -1.27 45.48 -5.96
N LEU A 273 -2.44 44.92 -6.23
CA LEU A 273 -3.71 45.63 -6.29
C LEU A 273 -4.11 46.25 -4.94
N ILE A 274 -3.79 45.59 -3.81
CA ILE A 274 -4.01 46.10 -2.44
C ILE A 274 -3.28 47.44 -2.22
N VAL A 275 -2.12 47.63 -2.85
CA VAL A 275 -1.39 48.92 -2.79
C VAL A 275 -1.86 49.86 -3.89
N LEU A 276 -2.02 49.38 -5.10
CA LEU A 276 -2.28 50.23 -6.30
C LEU A 276 -3.67 50.85 -6.29
N LEU A 277 -4.72 50.09 -5.92
CA LEU A 277 -6.10 50.59 -5.96
C LEU A 277 -6.34 51.76 -4.98
N PRO A 278 -5.90 51.70 -3.70
CA PRO A 278 -6.00 52.83 -2.79
C PRO A 278 -5.17 54.02 -3.23
N PHE A 279 -3.99 53.80 -3.83
CA PHE A 279 -3.19 54.84 -4.43
C PHE A 279 -3.94 55.57 -5.55
N ILE A 280 -4.52 54.83 -6.53
CA ILE A 280 -5.30 55.41 -7.59
C ILE A 280 -6.52 56.15 -7.03
N TYR A 281 -7.21 55.54 -6.03
CA TYR A 281 -8.38 56.14 -5.41
C TYR A 281 -8.03 57.45 -4.70
N SER A 282 -6.85 57.60 -4.08
CA SER A 282 -6.37 58.83 -3.47
C SER A 282 -6.13 59.97 -4.48
N LEU A 283 -5.77 59.65 -5.72
CA LEU A 283 -5.62 60.64 -6.80
C LEU A 283 -6.97 61.21 -7.24
N ILE A 284 -8.06 60.42 -7.10
CA ILE A 284 -9.43 60.83 -7.53
C ILE A 284 -10.15 61.51 -6.34
N THR A 285 -9.87 61.07 -5.10
CA THR A 285 -10.56 61.53 -3.90
C THR A 285 -9.56 62.16 -2.91
N PRO A 286 -9.33 63.46 -2.98
CA PRO A 286 -8.28 64.14 -2.12
C PRO A 286 -8.52 64.04 -0.61
N GLN A 287 -9.74 63.65 -0.18
CA GLN A 287 -10.08 63.44 1.22
C GLN A 287 -9.57 62.10 1.77
N PHE A 288 -9.21 61.16 0.89
CA PHE A 288 -8.66 59.87 1.30
C PHE A 288 -7.15 59.96 1.50
N LEU A 289 -6.71 59.84 2.75
CA LEU A 289 -5.29 59.86 3.10
C LEU A 289 -4.67 58.49 2.76
N PHE A 290 -3.85 58.45 1.71
CA PHE A 290 -3.09 57.27 1.33
C PHE A 290 -1.72 57.30 2.06
N THR A 291 -1.46 56.29 2.89
CA THR A 291 -0.15 56.02 3.52
C THR A 291 0.45 54.80 2.87
N PHE A 292 1.54 54.97 2.12
CA PHE A 292 2.18 53.86 1.37
C PHE A 292 2.57 52.71 2.28
N ASN A 293 3.15 53.04 3.46
CA ASN A 293 3.61 52.02 4.42
C ASN A 293 2.45 51.16 4.95
N ASP A 294 1.28 51.72 5.26
CA ASP A 294 0.14 50.95 5.75
C ASP A 294 -0.43 49.99 4.71
N TRP A 295 -0.53 50.45 3.45
CA TRP A 295 -1.01 49.62 2.37
C TRP A 295 0.00 48.57 1.93
N LEU A 296 1.31 48.91 1.99
CA LEU A 296 2.39 47.95 1.78
C LEU A 296 2.39 46.89 2.88
N TYR A 297 2.22 47.27 4.15
CA TYR A 297 2.09 46.33 5.26
C TYR A 297 0.96 45.34 5.05
N ARG A 298 -0.25 45.80 4.67
CA ARG A 298 -1.39 44.92 4.34
C ARG A 298 -1.10 43.97 3.18
N ALA A 299 -0.42 44.43 2.15
CA ALA A 299 0.00 43.60 1.05
C ALA A 299 1.03 42.52 1.47
N LEU A 300 1.96 42.85 2.37
CA LEU A 300 2.93 41.90 2.92
C LEU A 300 2.25 40.86 3.80
N VAL A 301 1.31 41.27 4.67
CA VAL A 301 0.46 40.36 5.46
C VAL A 301 -0.29 39.39 4.53
N PHE A 302 -0.91 39.92 3.47
CA PHE A 302 -1.62 39.15 2.47
C PHE A 302 -0.71 38.14 1.76
N LEU A 303 0.51 38.50 1.39
CA LEU A 303 1.51 37.61 0.80
C LEU A 303 1.92 36.46 1.73
N VAL A 304 2.20 36.76 3.00
CA VAL A 304 2.60 35.75 3.99
C VAL A 304 1.50 34.72 4.20
N ILE A 305 0.24 35.18 4.36
CA ILE A 305 -0.91 34.28 4.54
C ILE A 305 -1.11 33.35 3.34
N SER A 306 -0.70 33.79 2.18
CA SER A 306 -1.02 33.10 0.91
C SER A 306 -0.20 31.82 0.65
N CYS A 307 0.83 31.52 1.44
CA CYS A 307 1.62 30.29 1.29
C CYS A 307 0.75 29.03 1.54
N PRO A 308 0.60 28.07 0.62
CA PRO A 308 -0.19 26.86 0.82
C PRO A 308 0.56 25.75 1.60
N CYS A 309 1.46 26.13 2.55
CA CYS A 309 2.39 25.22 3.22
C CYS A 309 1.70 24.00 3.87
N ALA A 310 0.58 24.24 4.58
CA ALA A 310 -0.19 23.17 5.21
C ALA A 310 -0.70 22.09 4.23
N LEU A 311 -1.05 22.48 3.00
CA LEU A 311 -1.56 21.55 1.98
C LEU A 311 -0.43 20.75 1.32
N VAL A 312 0.69 21.42 1.04
CA VAL A 312 1.86 20.82 0.36
C VAL A 312 2.40 19.64 1.17
N VAL A 313 2.38 19.75 2.51
CA VAL A 313 2.91 18.72 3.41
C VAL A 313 1.86 17.69 3.84
N SER A 314 0.65 18.14 4.23
CA SER A 314 -0.34 17.25 4.84
C SER A 314 -0.96 16.25 3.86
N ILE A 315 -1.03 16.57 2.56
CA ILE A 315 -1.63 15.68 1.56
C ILE A 315 -0.73 14.48 1.27
N PRO A 316 0.56 14.64 0.88
CA PRO A 316 1.46 13.50 0.73
C PRO A 316 1.54 12.67 2.00
N LEU A 317 1.64 13.31 3.17
CA LEU A 317 1.67 12.63 4.46
C LEU A 317 0.41 11.77 4.71
N GLY A 318 -0.76 12.25 4.29
CA GLY A 318 -2.00 11.49 4.33
C GLY A 318 -1.94 10.21 3.49
N TYR A 319 -1.46 10.31 2.25
CA TYR A 319 -1.31 9.14 1.37
C TYR A 319 -0.23 8.19 1.88
N PHE A 320 0.91 8.68 2.34
CA PHE A 320 1.93 7.85 3.00
C PHE A 320 1.38 7.14 4.23
N GLY A 321 0.60 7.85 5.05
CA GLY A 321 -0.09 7.26 6.20
C GLY A 321 -1.04 6.13 5.81
N GLY A 322 -1.80 6.32 4.72
CA GLY A 322 -2.72 5.33 4.15
C GLY A 322 -2.00 4.10 3.60
N ILE A 323 -0.95 4.28 2.78
CA ILE A 323 -0.13 3.19 2.24
C ILE A 323 0.51 2.39 3.38
N GLY A 324 1.11 3.07 4.36
CA GLY A 324 1.73 2.40 5.51
C GLY A 324 0.73 1.66 6.39
N ALA A 325 -0.49 2.16 6.52
CA ALA A 325 -1.55 1.46 7.26
C ALA A 325 -2.06 0.22 6.51
N ALA A 326 -2.24 0.33 5.18
CA ALA A 326 -2.60 -0.80 4.31
C ALA A 326 -1.54 -1.91 4.35
N SER A 327 -0.26 -1.54 4.27
CA SER A 327 0.85 -2.48 4.31
C SER A 327 0.87 -3.32 5.60
N ARG A 328 0.52 -2.74 6.75
CA ARG A 328 0.38 -3.49 8.02
C ARG A 328 -0.76 -4.52 8.00
N LEU A 329 -1.76 -4.32 7.15
CA LEU A 329 -2.86 -5.27 6.93
C LEU A 329 -2.51 -6.33 5.87
N GLY A 330 -1.27 -6.35 5.36
CA GLY A 330 -0.86 -7.21 4.26
C GLY A 330 -1.39 -6.76 2.90
N ILE A 331 -1.72 -5.47 2.73
CA ILE A 331 -2.24 -4.88 1.49
C ILE A 331 -1.21 -3.88 0.96
N LEU A 332 -0.60 -4.17 -0.16
CA LEU A 332 0.41 -3.32 -0.79
C LEU A 332 -0.18 -2.55 -1.96
N PHE A 333 -0.17 -1.23 -1.87
CA PHE A 333 -0.50 -0.34 -2.98
C PHE A 333 0.76 0.08 -3.73
N LYS A 334 0.78 -0.03 -5.05
CA LYS A 334 1.90 0.42 -5.88
C LYS A 334 1.95 1.94 -6.10
N GLY A 335 1.06 2.69 -5.47
CA GLY A 335 1.06 4.15 -5.55
C GLY A 335 -0.12 4.81 -4.84
N GLY A 336 0.06 6.09 -4.48
CA GLY A 336 -1.01 6.92 -3.92
C GLY A 336 -2.18 7.12 -4.90
N ASN A 337 -1.91 7.09 -6.21
CA ASN A 337 -2.94 7.12 -7.25
C ASN A 337 -3.89 5.92 -7.18
N TYR A 338 -3.38 4.73 -6.86
CA TYR A 338 -4.22 3.53 -6.71
C TYR A 338 -5.00 3.52 -5.41
N LEU A 339 -4.42 4.10 -4.34
CA LEU A 339 -5.15 4.31 -3.09
C LEU A 339 -6.34 5.26 -3.26
N ASP A 340 -6.27 6.23 -4.17
CA ASP A 340 -7.42 7.07 -4.54
C ASP A 340 -8.36 6.34 -5.51
N ALA A 341 -7.82 5.58 -6.48
CA ALA A 341 -8.61 4.85 -7.48
C ALA A 341 -9.55 3.81 -6.84
N VAL A 342 -9.10 3.05 -5.84
CA VAL A 342 -9.95 2.08 -5.14
C VAL A 342 -11.18 2.70 -4.46
N THR A 343 -11.15 4.01 -4.19
CA THR A 343 -12.30 4.71 -3.60
C THR A 343 -13.46 4.91 -4.57
N LYS A 344 -13.18 4.83 -5.87
CA LYS A 344 -14.13 5.08 -6.97
C LYS A 344 -14.76 3.80 -7.50
N ILE A 345 -14.23 2.65 -7.12
CA ILE A 345 -14.71 1.34 -7.57
C ILE A 345 -16.19 1.18 -7.22
N ASN A 346 -16.96 0.77 -8.22
CA ASN A 346 -18.38 0.41 -8.11
C ASN A 346 -18.68 -1.00 -8.60
N THR A 347 -17.74 -1.61 -9.31
CA THR A 347 -17.83 -2.98 -9.85
C THR A 347 -16.59 -3.75 -9.45
N VAL A 348 -16.77 -4.96 -8.89
CA VAL A 348 -15.68 -5.87 -8.53
C VAL A 348 -15.88 -7.18 -9.26
N VAL A 349 -14.90 -7.58 -10.05
CA VAL A 349 -14.87 -8.80 -10.82
C VAL A 349 -13.83 -9.75 -10.21
N PHE A 350 -14.26 -10.92 -9.79
CA PHE A 350 -13.38 -11.95 -9.23
C PHE A 350 -13.08 -13.04 -10.25
N ASP A 351 -11.82 -13.46 -10.33
CA ASP A 351 -11.54 -14.80 -10.78
C ASP A 351 -12.05 -15.83 -9.76
N LYS A 352 -12.43 -17.01 -10.19
CA LYS A 352 -12.88 -18.08 -9.28
C LYS A 352 -11.72 -18.81 -8.64
N THR A 353 -10.88 -19.42 -9.46
CA THR A 353 -9.89 -20.41 -9.04
C THR A 353 -8.66 -19.74 -8.40
N GLY A 354 -8.26 -20.18 -7.20
CA GLY A 354 -7.13 -19.57 -6.48
C GLY A 354 -7.45 -18.20 -5.87
N THR A 355 -8.59 -17.57 -6.22
CA THR A 355 -9.00 -16.24 -5.74
C THR A 355 -10.12 -16.33 -4.70
N LEU A 356 -11.30 -16.82 -5.07
CA LEU A 356 -12.40 -17.10 -4.14
C LEU A 356 -12.37 -18.54 -3.60
N THR A 357 -11.62 -19.41 -4.27
CA THR A 357 -11.37 -20.79 -3.88
C THR A 357 -9.90 -21.02 -3.51
N LYS A 358 -9.62 -22.13 -2.84
CA LYS A 358 -8.25 -22.52 -2.46
C LYS A 358 -7.41 -23.01 -3.65
N GLY A 359 -8.03 -23.24 -4.82
CA GLY A 359 -7.36 -23.84 -5.98
C GLY A 359 -6.98 -25.30 -5.78
N THR A 360 -7.53 -25.94 -4.75
CA THR A 360 -7.29 -27.33 -4.40
C THR A 360 -8.61 -28.07 -4.35
N PHE A 361 -8.66 -29.24 -5.01
CA PHE A 361 -9.81 -30.10 -4.91
C PHE A 361 -9.93 -30.70 -3.51
N GLU A 362 -11.15 -30.76 -2.98
CA GLU A 362 -11.47 -31.47 -1.74
C GLU A 362 -12.67 -32.39 -2.00
N VAL A 363 -12.65 -33.59 -1.39
CA VAL A 363 -13.76 -34.53 -1.46
C VAL A 363 -14.90 -33.99 -0.59
N GLN A 364 -16.05 -33.74 -1.22
CA GLN A 364 -17.24 -33.18 -0.58
C GLN A 364 -18.17 -34.27 -0.05
N SER A 365 -18.31 -35.33 -0.80
CA SER A 365 -19.16 -36.47 -0.43
C SER A 365 -18.68 -37.76 -1.05
N CYS A 366 -19.00 -38.87 -0.39
CA CYS A 366 -18.80 -40.24 -0.84
C CYS A 366 -20.16 -40.86 -1.02
N ASN A 367 -20.43 -41.35 -2.22
CA ASN A 367 -21.70 -42.01 -2.59
C ASN A 367 -21.41 -43.44 -2.99
N CYS A 368 -21.82 -44.38 -2.14
CA CYS A 368 -21.56 -45.80 -2.31
C CYS A 368 -22.74 -46.51 -2.96
N GLU A 369 -22.48 -47.52 -3.82
CA GLU A 369 -23.47 -48.46 -4.29
C GLU A 369 -23.84 -49.46 -3.20
N SER A 370 -25.04 -50.05 -3.29
CA SER A 370 -25.52 -51.01 -2.32
C SER A 370 -24.54 -52.19 -2.16
N GLY A 371 -24.03 -52.38 -0.94
CA GLY A 371 -23.11 -53.50 -0.62
C GLY A 371 -21.62 -53.11 -0.57
N VAL A 372 -21.27 -51.86 -0.82
CA VAL A 372 -19.92 -51.30 -0.66
C VAL A 372 -19.89 -50.30 0.52
N SER A 373 -18.98 -50.47 1.45
CA SER A 373 -18.83 -49.51 2.56
C SER A 373 -18.07 -48.25 2.12
N GLU A 374 -18.35 -47.12 2.80
CA GLU A 374 -17.69 -45.85 2.50
C GLU A 374 -16.17 -45.99 2.63
N GLU A 375 -15.71 -46.67 3.69
CA GLU A 375 -14.29 -46.90 3.94
C GLU A 375 -13.63 -47.74 2.85
N GLU A 376 -14.31 -48.75 2.36
CA GLU A 376 -13.83 -49.60 1.27
C GLU A 376 -13.72 -48.83 -0.03
N LEU A 377 -14.76 -48.04 -0.39
CA LEU A 377 -14.76 -47.21 -1.60
C LEU A 377 -13.63 -46.21 -1.59
N ILE A 378 -13.43 -45.48 -0.45
CA ILE A 378 -12.36 -44.51 -0.32
C ILE A 378 -11.01 -45.20 -0.42
N ARG A 379 -10.82 -46.34 0.29
CA ARG A 379 -9.57 -47.10 0.26
C ARG A 379 -9.23 -47.54 -1.18
N MET A 380 -10.17 -48.06 -1.93
CA MET A 380 -9.95 -48.54 -3.30
C MET A 380 -9.57 -47.38 -4.23
N ILE A 381 -10.32 -46.27 -4.21
CA ILE A 381 -10.03 -45.12 -5.05
C ILE A 381 -8.68 -44.50 -4.66
N ALA A 382 -8.45 -44.26 -3.37
CA ALA A 382 -7.23 -43.63 -2.90
C ALA A 382 -5.98 -44.50 -3.16
N SER A 383 -6.10 -45.81 -3.08
CA SER A 383 -5.01 -46.72 -3.44
C SER A 383 -4.64 -46.61 -4.91
N VAL A 384 -5.62 -46.61 -5.84
CA VAL A 384 -5.37 -46.42 -7.27
C VAL A 384 -4.77 -45.02 -7.55
N GLU A 385 -5.36 -43.98 -6.97
CA GLU A 385 -4.96 -42.59 -7.16
C GLU A 385 -3.58 -42.30 -6.56
N SER A 386 -3.09 -43.09 -5.59
CA SER A 386 -1.75 -42.93 -5.02
C SER A 386 -0.62 -43.05 -6.04
N SER A 387 -0.89 -43.68 -7.19
CA SER A 387 0.05 -43.81 -8.30
C SER A 387 0.06 -42.61 -9.27
N SER A 388 -0.81 -41.60 -9.06
CA SER A 388 -0.92 -40.40 -9.91
C SER A 388 -0.46 -39.13 -9.20
N THR A 389 0.10 -38.20 -9.97
CA THR A 389 0.48 -36.84 -9.49
C THR A 389 -0.62 -35.81 -9.74
N HIS A 390 -1.74 -36.21 -10.29
CA HIS A 390 -2.86 -35.31 -10.63
C HIS A 390 -3.43 -34.63 -9.37
N PRO A 391 -3.85 -33.35 -9.41
CA PRO A 391 -4.43 -32.66 -8.25
C PRO A 391 -5.64 -33.38 -7.61
N ILE A 392 -6.50 -33.99 -8.43
CA ILE A 392 -7.63 -34.82 -7.97
C ILE A 392 -7.13 -36.04 -7.18
N ALA A 393 -6.10 -36.70 -7.66
CA ALA A 393 -5.49 -37.85 -7.00
C ALA A 393 -4.95 -37.48 -5.61
N LYS A 394 -4.22 -36.37 -5.53
CA LYS A 394 -3.72 -35.85 -4.24
C LYS A 394 -4.87 -35.55 -3.26
N ALA A 395 -5.96 -34.98 -3.74
CA ALA A 395 -7.13 -34.69 -2.92
C ALA A 395 -7.75 -35.95 -2.33
N VAL A 396 -7.91 -36.98 -3.13
CA VAL A 396 -8.47 -38.28 -2.70
C VAL A 396 -7.56 -38.98 -1.70
N VAL A 397 -6.24 -39.01 -1.94
CA VAL A 397 -5.26 -39.61 -1.04
C VAL A 397 -5.23 -38.86 0.30
N ASN A 398 -5.25 -37.51 0.28
CA ASN A 398 -5.31 -36.70 1.50
C ASN A 398 -6.60 -36.95 2.29
N TYR A 399 -7.74 -37.13 1.60
CA TYR A 399 -9.03 -37.42 2.22
C TYR A 399 -9.03 -38.76 2.94
N ALA A 400 -8.40 -39.78 2.35
CA ALA A 400 -8.19 -41.08 2.99
C ALA A 400 -7.28 -40.95 4.23
N GLY A 401 -6.18 -40.21 4.11
CA GLY A 401 -5.26 -39.96 5.23
C GLY A 401 -5.89 -39.21 6.42
N GLN A 402 -6.79 -38.23 6.16
CA GLN A 402 -7.52 -37.52 7.22
C GLN A 402 -8.51 -38.39 7.99
N ARG A 403 -8.90 -39.55 7.42
CA ARG A 403 -9.81 -40.53 8.02
C ARG A 403 -9.09 -41.77 8.56
N ASP A 404 -7.74 -41.72 8.62
CA ASP A 404 -6.90 -42.83 9.06
C ASP A 404 -7.14 -44.12 8.26
N ILE A 405 -7.50 -44.03 6.98
CA ILE A 405 -7.71 -45.16 6.08
C ILE A 405 -6.36 -45.56 5.47
N GLU A 406 -5.87 -46.76 5.82
CA GLU A 406 -4.66 -47.30 5.24
C GLU A 406 -4.85 -47.71 3.79
N LEU A 407 -3.92 -47.30 2.92
CA LEU A 407 -3.94 -47.61 1.51
C LEU A 407 -3.49 -49.07 1.29
N SER A 408 -4.13 -49.75 0.31
CA SER A 408 -3.77 -51.11 -0.07
C SER A 408 -2.64 -51.13 -1.10
N SER A 409 -1.97 -52.28 -1.21
CA SER A 409 -0.90 -52.46 -2.22
C SER A 409 -1.49 -52.42 -3.64
N VAL A 410 -0.82 -51.70 -4.54
CA VAL A 410 -1.23 -51.47 -5.92
C VAL A 410 -0.19 -52.08 -6.85
N THR A 411 -0.69 -52.84 -7.86
CA THR A 411 0.11 -53.38 -8.96
C THR A 411 -0.55 -53.07 -10.30
N ASP A 412 0.21 -53.19 -11.38
CA ASP A 412 -0.27 -53.04 -12.75
C ASP A 412 -1.03 -51.71 -13.03
N SER A 413 -0.58 -50.61 -12.46
CA SER A 413 -1.19 -49.29 -12.65
C SER A 413 -1.03 -48.79 -14.08
N LYS A 414 -2.17 -48.39 -14.71
CA LYS A 414 -2.23 -47.89 -16.08
C LYS A 414 -3.11 -46.67 -16.16
N GLU A 415 -2.55 -45.61 -16.71
CA GLU A 415 -3.26 -44.34 -16.89
C GLU A 415 -3.91 -44.27 -18.29
N TYR A 416 -5.15 -43.83 -18.33
CA TYR A 416 -5.91 -43.54 -19.56
C TYR A 416 -6.10 -42.03 -19.64
N ALA A 417 -5.38 -41.39 -20.52
CA ALA A 417 -5.35 -39.93 -20.65
C ALA A 417 -6.79 -39.37 -20.78
N GLY A 418 -7.15 -38.46 -19.87
CA GLY A 418 -8.44 -37.78 -19.80
C GLY A 418 -9.62 -38.69 -19.38
N LEU A 419 -9.39 -39.92 -18.96
CA LEU A 419 -10.41 -40.85 -18.49
C LEU A 419 -10.23 -41.27 -17.04
N GLY A 420 -9.01 -41.57 -16.59
CA GLY A 420 -8.69 -42.02 -15.24
C GLY A 420 -7.67 -43.18 -15.22
N LEU A 421 -7.66 -43.93 -14.14
CA LEU A 421 -6.68 -44.95 -13.81
C LEU A 421 -7.32 -46.35 -13.73
N GLU A 422 -6.57 -47.34 -14.12
CA GLU A 422 -6.81 -48.77 -13.87
C GLU A 422 -5.65 -49.32 -13.06
N ALA A 423 -5.93 -50.08 -12.01
CA ALA A 423 -4.89 -50.80 -11.29
C ALA A 423 -5.43 -52.04 -10.58
N ALA A 424 -4.57 -52.99 -10.22
CA ALA A 424 -4.94 -54.11 -9.35
C ALA A 424 -4.63 -53.74 -7.89
N VAL A 425 -5.68 -53.67 -7.07
CA VAL A 425 -5.61 -53.38 -5.62
C VAL A 425 -5.86 -54.72 -4.89
N ASN A 426 -4.87 -55.21 -4.16
CA ASN A 426 -4.91 -56.56 -3.53
C ASN A 426 -5.32 -57.67 -4.53
N GLY A 427 -4.94 -57.59 -5.79
CA GLY A 427 -5.27 -58.54 -6.86
C GLY A 427 -6.64 -58.39 -7.48
N ILE A 428 -7.42 -57.41 -7.07
CA ILE A 428 -8.73 -57.07 -7.65
C ILE A 428 -8.56 -55.88 -8.61
N GLN A 429 -9.07 -55.98 -9.85
CA GLN A 429 -9.05 -54.86 -10.78
C GLN A 429 -9.96 -53.74 -10.28
N VAL A 430 -9.40 -52.52 -10.20
CA VAL A 430 -10.13 -51.31 -9.79
C VAL A 430 -9.94 -50.26 -10.87
N LEU A 431 -11.03 -49.63 -11.23
CA LEU A 431 -11.04 -48.44 -12.10
C LEU A 431 -11.42 -47.23 -11.27
N ALA A 432 -10.65 -46.16 -11.40
CA ALA A 432 -10.95 -44.85 -10.80
C ALA A 432 -10.85 -43.76 -11.86
N GLY A 433 -11.89 -42.97 -12.09
CA GLY A 433 -11.88 -41.94 -13.11
C GLY A 433 -13.29 -41.36 -13.42
N ASN A 434 -13.50 -40.89 -14.64
CA ASN A 434 -14.81 -40.37 -15.04
C ASN A 434 -15.70 -41.49 -15.61
N GLY A 435 -17.02 -41.21 -15.81
CA GLY A 435 -17.96 -42.18 -16.33
C GLY A 435 -17.58 -42.75 -17.70
N ARG A 436 -16.79 -42.02 -18.53
CA ARG A 436 -16.33 -42.51 -19.84
C ARG A 436 -15.29 -43.64 -19.68
N LEU A 437 -14.57 -43.70 -18.57
CA LEU A 437 -13.67 -44.81 -18.28
C LEU A 437 -14.48 -46.11 -18.10
N LEU A 438 -15.56 -46.05 -17.31
CA LEU A 438 -16.44 -47.20 -17.08
C LEU A 438 -17.12 -47.66 -18.39
N SER A 439 -17.58 -46.70 -19.20
CA SER A 439 -18.15 -47.01 -20.52
C SER A 439 -17.17 -47.72 -21.44
N LYS A 440 -15.87 -47.35 -21.40
CA LYS A 440 -14.81 -48.03 -22.19
C LYS A 440 -14.64 -49.48 -21.77
N PHE A 441 -14.83 -49.80 -20.51
CA PHE A 441 -14.76 -51.17 -19.95
C PHE A 441 -16.14 -51.86 -19.95
N GLN A 442 -17.17 -51.28 -20.57
CA GLN A 442 -18.53 -51.82 -20.68
C GLN A 442 -19.19 -52.08 -19.30
N ILE A 443 -18.85 -51.26 -18.31
CA ILE A 443 -19.44 -51.32 -16.98
C ILE A 443 -20.61 -50.37 -16.92
N GLU A 444 -21.80 -50.95 -16.57
CA GLU A 444 -23.01 -50.16 -16.36
C GLU A 444 -22.93 -49.31 -15.10
N TYR A 445 -23.38 -48.06 -15.17
CA TYR A 445 -23.46 -47.15 -14.05
C TYR A 445 -24.75 -46.32 -14.14
N PRO A 446 -25.23 -45.73 -13.02
CA PRO A 446 -26.46 -44.93 -13.01
C PRO A 446 -26.39 -43.74 -13.97
N PRO A 447 -27.39 -43.53 -14.84
CA PRO A 447 -27.38 -42.43 -15.81
C PRO A 447 -27.40 -41.04 -15.14
N GLU A 448 -27.79 -40.97 -13.88
CA GLU A 448 -27.80 -39.75 -13.04
C GLU A 448 -26.40 -39.14 -12.88
N LEU A 449 -25.33 -39.95 -12.95
CA LEU A 449 -23.95 -39.48 -12.91
C LEU A 449 -23.60 -38.52 -14.05
N LEU A 450 -24.31 -38.59 -15.18
CA LEU A 450 -24.11 -37.69 -16.31
C LEU A 450 -24.69 -36.30 -16.06
N SER A 451 -25.60 -36.17 -15.09
CA SER A 451 -26.24 -34.91 -14.71
C SER A 451 -25.48 -34.17 -13.63
N ILE A 452 -24.48 -34.80 -12.97
CA ILE A 452 -23.67 -34.20 -11.95
C ILE A 452 -22.75 -33.16 -12.60
N THR A 453 -22.87 -31.93 -12.16
CA THR A 453 -22.10 -30.78 -12.68
C THR A 453 -20.70 -30.67 -12.05
N ASP A 454 -20.56 -31.14 -10.82
CA ASP A 454 -19.27 -31.10 -10.08
C ASP A 454 -18.31 -32.21 -10.59
N THR A 455 -17.05 -32.12 -10.25
CA THR A 455 -16.04 -33.13 -10.60
C THR A 455 -16.30 -34.39 -9.80
N ILE A 456 -16.44 -35.52 -10.47
CA ILE A 456 -16.62 -36.84 -9.85
C ILE A 456 -15.48 -37.78 -10.21
N VAL A 457 -15.05 -38.61 -9.24
CA VAL A 457 -14.22 -39.78 -9.45
C VAL A 457 -15.09 -41.02 -9.21
N VAL A 458 -15.45 -41.65 -10.30
CA VAL A 458 -16.28 -42.86 -10.30
C VAL A 458 -15.39 -44.07 -10.11
N CYS A 459 -15.83 -45.04 -9.31
CA CYS A 459 -15.12 -46.28 -9.04
C CYS A 459 -15.86 -47.49 -9.52
N ALA A 460 -15.11 -48.44 -10.09
CA ALA A 460 -15.59 -49.81 -10.30
C ALA A 460 -14.58 -50.79 -9.66
N ILE A 461 -15.10 -51.78 -8.95
CA ILE A 461 -14.34 -52.86 -8.29
C ILE A 461 -14.71 -54.19 -8.97
N GLY A 462 -13.70 -54.80 -9.51
CA GLY A 462 -13.97 -56.01 -10.34
C GLY A 462 -14.96 -55.72 -11.46
N ASN A 463 -15.43 -55.75 -12.28
CA ASN A 463 -16.41 -55.44 -13.32
C ASN A 463 -17.76 -54.89 -12.83
N LYS A 464 -17.83 -54.30 -11.64
CA LYS A 464 -19.06 -53.74 -11.08
C LYS A 464 -18.86 -52.28 -10.60
N TYR A 465 -19.82 -51.43 -10.91
CA TYR A 465 -19.90 -50.09 -10.35
C TYR A 465 -19.97 -50.16 -8.82
N ALA A 466 -19.13 -49.37 -8.13
CA ALA A 466 -19.00 -49.36 -6.67
C ALA A 466 -19.43 -48.05 -6.01
N GLY A 467 -19.45 -46.97 -6.78
CA GLY A 467 -19.79 -45.64 -6.24
C GLY A 467 -18.94 -44.54 -6.84
N TYR A 468 -19.03 -43.34 -6.27
CA TYR A 468 -18.23 -42.19 -6.68
C TYR A 468 -17.90 -41.26 -5.53
N LEU A 469 -16.80 -40.53 -5.66
CA LEU A 469 -16.46 -39.37 -4.85
C LEU A 469 -16.80 -38.09 -5.61
N LEU A 470 -17.49 -37.18 -4.94
CA LEU A 470 -17.74 -35.82 -5.44
C LEU A 470 -16.62 -34.91 -4.95
N LEU A 471 -15.97 -34.24 -5.88
CA LEU A 471 -14.91 -33.29 -5.58
C LEU A 471 -15.29 -31.89 -6.07
N SER A 472 -14.99 -30.90 -5.29
CA SER A 472 -15.08 -29.51 -5.73
C SER A 472 -13.88 -28.72 -5.23
N ASP A 473 -13.60 -27.64 -5.93
CA ASP A 473 -12.64 -26.65 -5.43
C ASP A 473 -13.26 -25.95 -4.20
N SER A 474 -12.58 -26.01 -3.07
CA SER A 474 -13.12 -25.51 -1.81
C SER A 474 -13.12 -23.98 -1.75
N LEU A 475 -14.21 -23.41 -1.24
CA LEU A 475 -14.31 -22.00 -0.93
C LEU A 475 -13.28 -21.61 0.13
N LYS A 476 -12.65 -20.43 -0.03
CA LYS A 476 -11.91 -19.83 1.07
C LYS A 476 -12.88 -19.44 2.18
N GLU A 477 -12.45 -19.59 3.43
CA GLU A 477 -13.29 -19.42 4.62
C GLU A 477 -13.91 -18.01 4.71
N ASP A 478 -13.18 -17.00 4.23
CA ASP A 478 -13.59 -15.62 4.27
C ASP A 478 -14.23 -15.11 2.97
N ALA A 479 -14.39 -15.95 1.92
CA ALA A 479 -14.96 -15.54 0.63
C ALA A 479 -16.38 -14.96 0.78
N LYS A 480 -17.25 -15.60 1.60
CA LYS A 480 -18.59 -15.08 1.86
C LYS A 480 -18.57 -13.74 2.61
N ILE A 481 -17.66 -13.61 3.58
CA ILE A 481 -17.44 -12.35 4.34
C ILE A 481 -16.95 -11.25 3.41
N ALA A 482 -16.06 -11.58 2.45
CA ALA A 482 -15.58 -10.64 1.46
C ALA A 482 -16.73 -10.00 0.65
N ILE A 483 -17.65 -10.84 0.14
CA ILE A 483 -18.81 -10.38 -0.65
C ILE A 483 -19.75 -9.53 0.20
N GLN A 484 -20.02 -9.94 1.44
CA GLN A 484 -20.87 -9.18 2.37
C GLN A 484 -20.26 -7.80 2.68
N ASN A 485 -18.95 -7.75 2.95
CA ASN A 485 -18.25 -6.51 3.25
C ASN A 485 -18.22 -5.56 2.03
N LEU A 486 -18.05 -6.07 0.82
CA LEU A 486 -18.12 -5.28 -0.40
C LEU A 486 -19.53 -4.67 -0.61
N LYS A 487 -20.59 -5.47 -0.43
CA LYS A 487 -21.96 -4.98 -0.49
C LYS A 487 -22.24 -3.90 0.57
N ALA A 488 -21.73 -4.07 1.79
CA ALA A 488 -21.85 -3.08 2.86
C ALA A 488 -21.10 -1.75 2.55
N LEU A 489 -20.06 -1.81 1.71
CA LEU A 489 -19.35 -0.62 1.22
C LEU A 489 -20.05 0.09 0.04
N GLY A 490 -21.18 -0.45 -0.43
CA GLY A 490 -21.96 0.07 -1.54
C GLY A 490 -21.57 -0.48 -2.92
N ILE A 491 -20.72 -1.51 -2.98
CA ILE A 491 -20.40 -2.24 -4.22
C ILE A 491 -21.55 -3.22 -4.48
N GLN A 492 -22.41 -2.90 -5.43
CA GLN A 492 -23.56 -3.73 -5.77
C GLN A 492 -23.28 -4.66 -6.95
N ASN A 493 -22.43 -4.22 -7.88
CA ASN A 493 -22.05 -5.02 -9.03
C ASN A 493 -20.81 -5.86 -8.71
N ILE A 494 -21.06 -7.15 -8.39
CA ILE A 494 -20.01 -8.13 -8.11
C ILE A 494 -20.21 -9.29 -9.06
N GLN A 495 -19.14 -9.62 -9.82
CA GLN A 495 -19.16 -10.63 -10.87
C GLN A 495 -18.07 -11.69 -10.64
N ILE A 496 -18.30 -12.89 -11.18
CA ILE A 496 -17.32 -13.97 -11.23
C ILE A 496 -17.02 -14.30 -12.69
N LEU A 497 -15.74 -14.36 -13.06
CA LEU A 497 -15.28 -14.89 -14.34
C LEU A 497 -14.48 -16.17 -14.10
N SER A 498 -14.76 -17.21 -14.88
CA SER A 498 -14.05 -18.50 -14.74
C SER A 498 -13.94 -19.23 -16.07
N GLY A 499 -12.89 -20.05 -16.20
CA GLY A 499 -12.76 -21.03 -17.27
C GLY A 499 -13.57 -22.30 -17.06
N ASP A 500 -14.15 -22.50 -15.87
CA ASP A 500 -14.97 -23.66 -15.56
C ASP A 500 -16.33 -23.59 -16.27
N LYS A 501 -17.02 -24.75 -16.37
CA LYS A 501 -18.34 -24.82 -16.95
C LYS A 501 -19.31 -23.84 -16.30
N GLN A 502 -20.16 -23.22 -17.11
CA GLN A 502 -21.15 -22.23 -16.66
C GLN A 502 -22.01 -22.76 -15.50
N SER A 503 -22.44 -24.04 -15.52
CA SER A 503 -23.24 -24.64 -14.45
C SER A 503 -22.52 -24.66 -13.08
N ILE A 504 -21.21 -24.95 -13.08
CA ILE A 504 -20.39 -24.97 -11.87
C ILE A 504 -20.25 -23.54 -11.31
N VAL A 505 -19.97 -22.59 -12.20
CA VAL A 505 -19.76 -21.18 -11.81
C VAL A 505 -21.05 -20.56 -11.28
N SER A 506 -22.21 -20.90 -11.88
CA SER A 506 -23.52 -20.43 -11.42
C SER A 506 -23.88 -20.96 -10.02
N ASN A 507 -23.67 -22.25 -9.75
CA ASN A 507 -23.90 -22.84 -8.43
C ASN A 507 -22.98 -22.21 -7.36
N PHE A 508 -21.73 -21.94 -7.74
CA PHE A 508 -20.76 -21.28 -6.88
C PHE A 508 -21.17 -19.83 -6.52
N ALA A 509 -21.62 -19.07 -7.53
CA ALA A 509 -22.12 -17.71 -7.37
C ALA A 509 -23.35 -17.64 -6.45
N GLU A 510 -24.28 -18.58 -6.60
CA GLU A 510 -25.47 -18.69 -5.75
C GLU A 510 -25.11 -18.89 -4.28
N LYS A 511 -24.14 -19.78 -3.96
CA LYS A 511 -23.64 -20.01 -2.60
C LYS A 511 -23.04 -18.75 -1.97
N LEU A 512 -22.46 -17.85 -2.77
CA LEU A 512 -21.89 -16.57 -2.34
C LEU A 512 -22.89 -15.40 -2.39
N GLY A 513 -24.08 -15.61 -2.97
CA GLY A 513 -25.08 -14.58 -3.20
C GLY A 513 -24.64 -13.53 -4.23
N ILE A 514 -23.95 -13.97 -5.28
CA ILE A 514 -23.54 -13.18 -6.44
C ILE A 514 -24.49 -13.46 -7.60
N SER A 515 -25.03 -12.42 -8.22
CA SER A 515 -26.04 -12.55 -9.29
C SER A 515 -25.45 -12.76 -10.68
N GLU A 516 -24.23 -12.30 -10.91
CA GLU A 516 -23.59 -12.30 -12.23
C GLU A 516 -22.35 -13.21 -12.21
N ALA A 517 -22.38 -14.28 -13.02
CA ALA A 517 -21.30 -15.24 -13.07
C ALA A 517 -21.19 -15.83 -14.48
N TYR A 518 -19.98 -15.83 -15.02
CA TYR A 518 -19.69 -16.22 -16.39
C TYR A 518 -18.66 -17.34 -16.39
N GLY A 519 -19.06 -18.47 -16.91
CA GLY A 519 -18.25 -19.67 -17.09
C GLY A 519 -17.79 -19.87 -18.53
N ASP A 520 -17.08 -20.98 -18.78
CA ASP A 520 -16.56 -21.38 -20.10
C ASP A 520 -15.70 -20.30 -20.79
N LEU A 521 -15.07 -19.40 -20.01
CA LEU A 521 -14.27 -18.28 -20.52
C LEU A 521 -12.82 -18.68 -20.75
N LEU A 522 -12.33 -18.53 -21.96
CA LEU A 522 -10.90 -18.52 -22.25
C LEU A 522 -10.28 -17.17 -21.77
N PRO A 523 -8.95 -17.07 -21.60
CA PRO A 523 -8.30 -15.82 -21.18
C PRO A 523 -8.71 -14.61 -22.02
N ASP A 524 -8.79 -14.75 -23.35
CA ASP A 524 -9.25 -13.68 -24.25
C ASP A 524 -10.72 -13.30 -24.00
N GLY A 525 -11.55 -14.27 -23.62
CA GLY A 525 -12.94 -14.05 -23.26
C GLY A 525 -13.09 -13.21 -21.99
N LYS A 526 -12.24 -13.42 -20.99
CA LYS A 526 -12.19 -12.60 -19.78
C LYS A 526 -11.79 -11.15 -20.09
N VAL A 527 -10.78 -10.97 -20.95
CA VAL A 527 -10.33 -9.66 -21.43
C VAL A 527 -11.48 -8.91 -22.10
N LYS A 528 -12.14 -9.56 -23.06
CA LYS A 528 -13.26 -8.97 -23.81
C LYS A 528 -14.41 -8.56 -22.89
N HIS A 529 -14.78 -9.40 -21.94
CA HIS A 529 -15.83 -9.10 -20.96
C HIS A 529 -15.47 -7.86 -20.11
N LEU A 530 -14.22 -7.75 -19.68
CA LEU A 530 -13.75 -6.58 -18.93
C LEU A 530 -13.76 -5.31 -19.79
N GLU A 531 -13.38 -5.41 -21.06
CA GLU A 531 -13.44 -4.28 -22.01
C GLU A 531 -14.87 -3.79 -22.20
N GLU A 532 -15.84 -4.71 -22.36
CA GLU A 532 -17.26 -4.39 -22.45
C GLU A 532 -17.77 -3.66 -21.20
N LEU A 533 -17.41 -4.14 -20.00
CA LEU A 533 -17.75 -3.46 -18.74
C LEU A 533 -17.18 -2.03 -18.67
N ARG A 534 -15.96 -1.81 -19.16
CA ARG A 534 -15.28 -0.49 -19.15
C ARG A 534 -15.77 0.47 -20.23
N GLN A 535 -16.46 0.00 -21.30
CA GLN A 535 -17.07 0.89 -22.28
C GLN A 535 -18.13 1.79 -21.65
N HIS A 536 -18.77 1.36 -20.56
CA HIS A 536 -19.65 2.22 -19.78
C HIS A 536 -18.81 3.13 -18.88
N ALA A 537 -18.77 4.43 -19.21
CA ALA A 537 -17.89 5.42 -18.57
C ALA A 537 -18.10 5.57 -17.05
N GLU A 538 -19.27 5.20 -16.55
CA GLU A 538 -19.63 5.18 -15.13
C GLU A 538 -19.04 4.00 -14.37
N ASN A 539 -18.63 2.91 -15.05
CA ASN A 539 -18.07 1.73 -14.42
C ASN A 539 -16.59 1.95 -14.06
N GLN A 540 -16.30 1.81 -12.78
CA GLN A 540 -14.96 1.76 -12.25
C GLN A 540 -14.72 0.34 -11.74
N VAL A 541 -14.02 -0.45 -12.55
CA VAL A 541 -13.89 -1.90 -12.36
C VAL A 541 -12.59 -2.23 -11.63
N ALA A 542 -12.70 -2.97 -10.52
CA ALA A 542 -11.58 -3.71 -9.95
C ALA A 542 -11.65 -5.16 -10.42
N PHE A 543 -10.53 -5.69 -10.90
CA PHE A 543 -10.39 -7.13 -11.14
C PHE A 543 -9.51 -7.75 -10.05
N VAL A 544 -9.96 -8.87 -9.50
CA VAL A 544 -9.28 -9.60 -8.43
C VAL A 544 -8.94 -11.00 -8.94
N GLY A 545 -7.65 -11.34 -8.98
CA GLY A 545 -7.17 -12.63 -9.49
C GLY A 545 -5.87 -13.07 -8.84
N ASP A 546 -5.43 -14.30 -9.11
CA ASP A 546 -4.14 -14.83 -8.63
C ASP A 546 -2.95 -14.40 -9.51
N GLY A 547 -3.23 -13.84 -10.68
CA GLY A 547 -2.29 -13.20 -11.60
C GLY A 547 -1.47 -14.13 -12.48
N MET A 548 -1.54 -15.45 -12.33
CA MET A 548 -0.77 -16.35 -13.20
C MET A 548 -1.31 -16.37 -14.62
N ASN A 549 -2.63 -16.46 -14.76
CA ASN A 549 -3.31 -16.49 -16.06
C ASN A 549 -4.04 -15.18 -16.39
N ASP A 550 -4.25 -14.32 -15.41
CA ASP A 550 -5.09 -13.14 -15.49
C ASP A 550 -4.33 -11.82 -15.60
N ALA A 551 -3.00 -11.87 -15.81
CA ALA A 551 -2.18 -10.67 -15.95
C ALA A 551 -2.72 -9.65 -16.99
N PRO A 552 -3.21 -10.06 -18.18
CA PRO A 552 -3.81 -9.12 -19.13
C PRO A 552 -5.09 -8.46 -18.59
N VAL A 553 -5.91 -9.19 -17.84
CA VAL A 553 -7.17 -8.70 -17.27
C VAL A 553 -6.89 -7.73 -16.12
N LEU A 554 -5.89 -8.06 -15.25
CA LEU A 554 -5.40 -7.18 -14.20
C LEU A 554 -4.91 -5.84 -14.76
N ALA A 555 -4.09 -5.87 -15.82
CA ALA A 555 -3.55 -4.67 -16.45
C ALA A 555 -4.63 -3.78 -17.10
N LEU A 556 -5.70 -4.37 -17.62
CA LEU A 556 -6.80 -3.67 -18.27
C LEU A 556 -7.81 -3.08 -17.30
N SER A 557 -7.90 -3.57 -16.07
CA SER A 557 -8.84 -3.06 -15.07
C SER A 557 -8.53 -1.62 -14.66
N ASN A 558 -9.48 -0.91 -14.03
CA ASN A 558 -9.20 0.39 -13.42
C ASN A 558 -8.30 0.25 -12.19
N VAL A 559 -8.42 -0.89 -11.49
CA VAL A 559 -7.54 -1.31 -10.42
C VAL A 559 -7.38 -2.83 -10.47
N GLY A 560 -6.19 -3.31 -10.80
CA GLY A 560 -5.84 -4.72 -10.73
C GLY A 560 -5.41 -5.10 -9.31
N ILE A 561 -6.05 -6.11 -8.74
CA ILE A 561 -5.76 -6.61 -7.39
C ILE A 561 -5.28 -8.05 -7.48
N ALA A 562 -4.02 -8.32 -7.15
CA ALA A 562 -3.46 -9.66 -7.10
C ALA A 562 -3.60 -10.27 -5.71
N MET A 563 -4.01 -11.55 -5.67
CA MET A 563 -4.16 -12.34 -4.45
C MET A 563 -2.94 -13.26 -4.25
N GLY A 564 -2.57 -13.52 -2.97
CA GLY A 564 -1.52 -14.48 -2.62
C GLY A 564 -0.11 -14.12 -3.13
N GLY A 565 0.17 -12.85 -3.31
CA GLY A 565 1.18 -12.24 -4.15
C GLY A 565 2.65 -12.55 -3.87
N LEU A 566 3.01 -13.37 -2.89
CA LEU A 566 4.42 -13.68 -2.63
C LEU A 566 4.96 -14.83 -3.51
N GLY A 567 4.08 -15.53 -4.25
CA GLY A 567 4.43 -16.67 -5.09
C GLY A 567 4.48 -16.41 -6.61
N SER A 568 3.83 -15.37 -7.12
CA SER A 568 3.77 -15.09 -8.57
C SER A 568 4.37 -13.74 -8.94
N ASP A 569 5.57 -13.78 -9.54
CA ASP A 569 6.28 -12.57 -9.98
C ASP A 569 5.46 -11.77 -11.00
N ALA A 570 4.82 -12.45 -11.93
CA ALA A 570 3.99 -11.84 -12.97
C ALA A 570 2.76 -11.10 -12.40
N ALA A 571 2.12 -11.64 -11.37
CA ALA A 571 1.00 -11.01 -10.70
C ALA A 571 1.42 -9.74 -9.97
N ILE A 572 2.53 -9.82 -9.23
CA ILE A 572 3.08 -8.67 -8.51
C ILE A 572 3.46 -7.57 -9.49
N GLU A 573 4.05 -7.91 -10.65
CA GLU A 573 4.49 -6.92 -11.62
C GLU A 573 3.33 -6.20 -12.30
N THR A 574 2.23 -6.88 -12.53
CA THR A 574 1.09 -6.37 -13.32
C THR A 574 0.03 -5.68 -12.47
N ALA A 575 -0.24 -6.16 -11.25
CA ALA A 575 -1.30 -5.61 -10.39
C ALA A 575 -0.94 -4.23 -9.83
N ASP A 576 -1.96 -3.44 -9.52
CA ASP A 576 -1.86 -2.12 -8.86
C ASP A 576 -1.88 -2.22 -7.33
N VAL A 577 -2.56 -3.26 -6.84
CA VAL A 577 -2.69 -3.61 -5.43
C VAL A 577 -2.35 -5.09 -5.27
N VAL A 578 -1.53 -5.42 -4.28
CA VAL A 578 -1.15 -6.80 -3.97
C VAL A 578 -1.62 -7.14 -2.57
N ILE A 579 -2.45 -8.19 -2.45
CA ILE A 579 -2.87 -8.74 -1.17
C ILE A 579 -1.93 -9.90 -0.84
N GLN A 580 -1.10 -9.72 0.19
CA GLN A 580 -0.08 -10.70 0.58
C GLN A 580 -0.67 -11.96 1.21
N THR A 581 -1.78 -11.77 1.94
CA THR A 581 -2.58 -12.86 2.49
C THR A 581 -3.46 -13.45 1.40
N ASP A 582 -3.77 -14.73 1.54
CA ASP A 582 -4.67 -15.39 0.58
C ASP A 582 -6.16 -15.19 0.96
N GLN A 583 -6.52 -13.98 1.44
CA GLN A 583 -7.83 -13.62 2.00
C GLN A 583 -8.60 -12.64 1.12
N PRO A 584 -9.66 -13.07 0.42
CA PRO A 584 -10.53 -12.18 -0.37
C PRO A 584 -11.15 -11.02 0.42
N SER A 585 -11.36 -11.17 1.73
CA SER A 585 -11.92 -10.11 2.60
C SER A 585 -11.05 -8.85 2.63
N LYS A 586 -9.75 -8.96 2.36
CA LYS A 586 -8.80 -7.83 2.29
C LYS A 586 -9.09 -6.86 1.14
N VAL A 587 -9.81 -7.28 0.11
CA VAL A 587 -10.28 -6.38 -0.97
C VAL A 587 -11.19 -5.28 -0.40
N ALA A 588 -12.13 -5.65 0.47
CA ALA A 588 -12.98 -4.67 1.14
C ALA A 588 -12.20 -3.76 2.10
N GLU A 589 -11.18 -4.30 2.78
CA GLU A 589 -10.29 -3.51 3.63
C GLU A 589 -9.46 -2.51 2.81
N ALA A 590 -8.95 -2.89 1.64
CA ALA A 590 -8.25 -1.98 0.73
C ALA A 590 -9.13 -0.76 0.37
N ILE A 591 -10.39 -0.99 0.04
CA ILE A 591 -11.36 0.08 -0.27
C ILE A 591 -11.63 0.96 0.97
N LYS A 592 -11.75 0.37 2.17
CA LYS A 592 -11.95 1.11 3.42
C LYS A 592 -10.78 2.03 3.71
N VAL A 593 -9.55 1.53 3.57
CA VAL A 593 -8.31 2.31 3.77
C VAL A 593 -8.28 3.49 2.79
N GLY A 594 -8.55 3.26 1.51
CA GLY A 594 -8.65 4.30 0.51
C GLY A 594 -9.67 5.38 0.86
N LYS A 595 -10.92 4.98 1.19
CA LYS A 595 -12.01 5.91 1.58
C LYS A 595 -11.66 6.72 2.83
N LEU A 596 -11.03 6.12 3.84
CA LEU A 596 -10.58 6.82 5.04
C LEU A 596 -9.47 7.83 4.73
N THR A 597 -8.46 7.42 3.98
CA THR A 597 -7.36 8.29 3.56
C THR A 597 -7.89 9.50 2.80
N ARG A 598 -8.72 9.28 1.79
CA ARG A 598 -9.35 10.35 1.02
C ARG A 598 -10.17 11.30 1.89
N ARG A 599 -10.95 10.79 2.85
CA ARG A 599 -11.73 11.60 3.79
C ARG A 599 -10.82 12.54 4.59
N ILE A 600 -9.73 12.02 5.14
CA ILE A 600 -8.80 12.82 5.95
C ILE A 600 -8.07 13.85 5.09
N VAL A 601 -7.64 13.49 3.89
CA VAL A 601 -7.05 14.42 2.93
C VAL A 601 -8.00 15.58 2.62
N TRP A 602 -9.28 15.30 2.34
CA TRP A 602 -10.27 16.34 2.06
C TRP A 602 -10.61 17.17 3.31
N GLN A 603 -10.58 16.61 4.53
CA GLN A 603 -10.69 17.37 5.77
C GLN A 603 -9.56 18.38 5.89
N ASN A 604 -8.31 17.97 5.62
CA ASN A 604 -7.16 18.85 5.66
C ASN A 604 -7.24 19.94 4.61
N ILE A 605 -7.67 19.61 3.39
CA ILE A 605 -7.89 20.59 2.32
C ILE A 605 -8.94 21.62 2.74
N SER A 606 -10.08 21.18 3.22
CA SER A 606 -11.19 22.07 3.62
C SER A 606 -10.80 22.96 4.80
N LEU A 607 -10.10 22.41 5.81
CA LEU A 607 -9.61 23.16 6.97
C LEU A 607 -8.62 24.24 6.53
N ALA A 608 -7.61 23.85 5.72
CA ALA A 608 -6.57 24.77 5.27
C ALA A 608 -7.15 25.91 4.43
N PHE A 609 -8.03 25.61 3.47
CA PHE A 609 -8.67 26.64 2.67
C PHE A 609 -9.62 27.54 3.48
N GLY A 610 -10.38 26.96 4.40
CA GLY A 610 -11.33 27.71 5.21
C GLY A 610 -10.65 28.74 6.12
N VAL A 611 -9.63 28.29 6.88
CA VAL A 611 -8.86 29.22 7.73
C VAL A 611 -8.11 30.25 6.89
N LYS A 612 -7.52 29.82 5.79
CA LYS A 612 -6.77 30.70 4.90
C LYS A 612 -7.64 31.80 4.30
N LEU A 613 -8.81 31.47 3.81
CA LEU A 613 -9.76 32.46 3.28
C LEU A 613 -10.16 33.48 4.37
N LEU A 614 -10.43 33.00 5.60
CA LEU A 614 -10.76 33.87 6.71
C LEU A 614 -9.64 34.86 7.02
N VAL A 615 -8.40 34.35 7.16
CA VAL A 615 -7.24 35.20 7.55
C VAL A 615 -6.84 36.14 6.39
N LEU A 616 -7.01 35.73 5.11
CA LEU A 616 -6.84 36.61 3.93
C LEU A 616 -7.80 37.79 3.94
N ILE A 617 -9.06 37.56 4.29
CA ILE A 617 -10.07 38.62 4.39
C ILE A 617 -9.72 39.57 5.52
N LEU A 618 -9.31 39.07 6.68
CA LEU A 618 -8.90 39.88 7.84
C LEU A 618 -7.62 40.67 7.52
N GLY A 619 -6.63 40.05 6.84
CA GLY A 619 -5.39 40.72 6.45
C GLY A 619 -5.60 41.83 5.42
N ALA A 620 -6.40 41.59 4.39
CA ALA A 620 -6.78 42.62 3.40
C ALA A 620 -7.56 43.77 4.05
N GLY A 621 -8.40 43.47 5.05
CA GLY A 621 -9.11 44.46 5.85
C GLY A 621 -8.22 45.25 6.84
N GLY A 622 -6.95 44.87 7.02
CA GLY A 622 -6.03 45.49 7.99
C GLY A 622 -6.35 45.13 9.46
N LEU A 623 -7.09 44.03 9.68
CA LEU A 623 -7.46 43.54 11.00
C LEU A 623 -6.52 42.43 11.50
N ALA A 624 -5.65 41.88 10.63
CA ALA A 624 -4.68 40.87 10.99
C ALA A 624 -3.24 41.43 10.85
N THR A 625 -2.40 41.05 11.77
CA THR A 625 -0.95 41.37 11.78
C THR A 625 -0.16 40.23 11.12
N LEU A 626 1.12 40.50 10.79
CA LEU A 626 2.03 39.47 10.29
C LEU A 626 2.21 38.31 11.27
N TRP A 627 2.21 38.56 12.59
CA TRP A 627 2.29 37.51 13.63
C TRP A 627 1.11 36.56 13.59
N GLU A 628 -0.09 37.10 13.57
CA GLU A 628 -1.34 36.32 13.54
C GLU A 628 -1.44 35.49 12.25
N ALA A 629 -0.98 36.08 11.15
CA ALA A 629 -0.93 35.44 9.86
C ALA A 629 -0.06 34.17 9.86
N VAL A 630 1.18 34.28 10.33
CA VAL A 630 2.13 33.16 10.38
C VAL A 630 1.70 32.13 11.42
N PHE A 631 1.23 32.58 12.59
CA PHE A 631 0.74 31.68 13.63
C PHE A 631 -0.46 30.84 13.16
N ALA A 632 -1.37 31.45 12.41
CA ALA A 632 -2.51 30.73 11.83
C ALA A 632 -2.04 29.70 10.78
N ASP A 633 -1.09 30.04 9.90
CA ASP A 633 -0.60 29.12 8.86
C ASP A 633 0.14 27.91 9.46
N VAL A 634 1.08 28.17 10.39
CA VAL A 634 1.82 27.11 11.10
C VAL A 634 0.88 26.26 11.96
N GLY A 635 -0.08 26.88 12.65
CA GLY A 635 -1.08 26.17 13.46
C GLY A 635 -1.96 25.24 12.64
N VAL A 636 -2.43 25.69 11.48
CA VAL A 636 -3.21 24.86 10.54
C VAL A 636 -2.36 23.72 9.99
N ALA A 637 -1.10 23.98 9.64
CA ALA A 637 -0.18 22.95 9.17
C ALA A 637 0.00 21.85 10.22
N LEU A 638 0.23 22.20 11.48
CA LEU A 638 0.37 21.23 12.58
C LEU A 638 -0.92 20.41 12.79
N ILE A 639 -2.09 21.04 12.76
CA ILE A 639 -3.38 20.35 12.89
C ILE A 639 -3.58 19.36 11.72
N ALA A 640 -3.28 19.80 10.51
CA ALA A 640 -3.41 18.97 9.30
C ALA A 640 -2.44 17.78 9.33
N ILE A 641 -1.21 17.97 9.80
CA ILE A 641 -0.23 16.90 10.01
C ILE A 641 -0.73 15.90 11.07
N MET A 642 -1.19 16.38 12.21
CA MET A 642 -1.74 15.51 13.27
C MET A 642 -2.95 14.69 12.76
N ASN A 643 -3.82 15.30 11.97
CA ASN A 643 -4.94 14.61 11.36
C ASN A 643 -4.50 13.55 10.33
N ALA A 644 -3.46 13.84 9.53
CA ALA A 644 -2.88 12.87 8.60
C ALA A 644 -2.26 11.67 9.33
N VAL A 645 -1.49 11.90 10.40
CA VAL A 645 -0.90 10.82 11.23
C VAL A 645 -1.97 9.96 11.91
N ARG A 646 -3.15 10.49 12.15
CA ARG A 646 -4.29 9.77 12.74
C ARG A 646 -4.75 8.58 11.88
N ILE A 647 -4.54 8.60 10.55
CA ILE A 647 -4.86 7.48 9.65
C ILE A 647 -4.26 6.18 10.18
N GLN A 648 -2.97 6.21 10.57
CA GLN A 648 -2.27 5.02 11.06
C GLN A 648 -2.84 4.43 12.36
N LYS A 649 -3.55 5.23 13.16
CA LYS A 649 -4.20 4.78 14.40
C LYS A 649 -5.63 4.29 14.19
N MET A 650 -6.31 4.76 13.16
CA MET A 650 -7.71 4.42 12.87
C MET A 650 -7.84 3.09 12.13
N ILE A 651 -6.77 2.64 11.50
CA ILE A 651 -6.68 1.36 10.81
C ILE A 651 -5.89 0.43 11.74
N LYS A 652 -6.64 -0.41 12.46
CA LYS A 652 -6.10 -1.44 13.35
C LYS A 652 -6.39 -2.80 12.75
#